data_9ebf477bda5db3e6222e7809d063a78a
#
_entry.id   9ebf477bda5db3e6222e7809d063a78a
#
_cell.length_a   1.000
_cell.length_b   1.000
_cell.length_c   1.000
_cell.angle_alpha   90.00
_cell.angle_beta   90.00
_cell.angle_gamma   90.00
#
_symmetry.space_group_name_H-M   'P 1'
#
loop_
_entity.id
_entity.type
_entity.pdbx_description
1 polymer ?
#
loop_
_entity_poly.entity_id
_entity_poly.type
_entity_poly.pdbx_seq_one_letter_code
_entity_poly.pdbx_strand_id
1 'polypeptide(L)'
;MIDNSIFKIYRFAKSLLLYQPPTQAAPFILEETAKEKPEPEKTPVSQQQEASHGELKDQYDEFSSLLRQAYRITHLMEKAKTALAKDMNEESRTGLQAELHRLDKQQEELTPILLSYDNLDNRESLGTAALRSSLEENLQVVNRLYELPANKDLVIREITLPLNAPVPAVLLFIDGMIDSKILNLSIMQPLLLMPPPQGIKNGAALINHLRKEILPANQVIAGKTFSDLQDGINSGDTVLLIDGVDEILIIGSKGWEHRSVGKPTTEQSIRGAQMAFSENLRINTALIRTMLRTSDLVTEMIKVGERSRVNCAVMYIKSITNSSLVAEVKRRIGSIRTDYIDDIGVLEQFIEDHPTLPFPQTISTERPDRVSVHLAEGRVAILLEGNPFVLVVPINMFSLLHSAEDFSLKVPAGSFMRLLRVTGTFISTMLPAFYIAISYFHQEALPTELVLAIVGSRQDVPFPAYFEVIVMEISFELIREASLRIPNILGSTIGIVGAIILGQAAVAANIVSPIMVVIIAITGLASFTIPEYRFAFAVRTVRFGLLFLAAVAGLVGLSSGILLLITTLAYMKSFGMPYLSPISPKSMGGLDVLIRGAVFRQESRPDALNTKDSTRQPHISRRWTMADANEGDDKP
;
A
#
# COMPACT_ATOMS: atom_id res chain seq x y z
N MET A 1 -51.07 7.71 15.28
CA MET A 1 -50.14 6.80 14.55
C MET A 1 -48.89 7.46 14.01
N ILE A 2 -48.77 8.78 14.01
CA ILE A 2 -47.60 9.54 13.48
C ILE A 2 -46.46 9.62 14.51
N ASP A 3 -46.76 9.51 15.80
CA ASP A 3 -45.77 9.72 16.87
C ASP A 3 -44.72 8.58 17.01
N ASN A 4 -45.05 7.37 16.60
CA ASN A 4 -44.16 6.21 16.76
C ASN A 4 -43.08 6.11 15.66
N SER A 5 -43.30 6.74 14.51
CA SER A 5 -42.35 6.74 13.38
C SER A 5 -41.25 7.77 13.60
N ILE A 6 -41.59 8.97 14.11
CA ILE A 6 -40.63 10.03 14.44
C ILE A 6 -39.71 9.58 15.57
N PHE A 7 -40.23 8.86 16.55
CA PHE A 7 -39.43 8.31 17.65
C PHE A 7 -38.49 7.18 17.21
N LYS A 8 -38.89 6.38 16.22
CA LYS A 8 -38.01 5.39 15.59
C LYS A 8 -36.90 6.03 14.77
N ILE A 9 -37.21 7.06 14.00
CA ILE A 9 -36.22 7.84 13.21
C ILE A 9 -35.26 8.56 14.16
N TYR A 10 -35.75 9.15 15.25
CA TYR A 10 -34.92 9.79 16.27
C TYR A 10 -34.01 8.78 17.00
N ARG A 11 -34.51 7.58 17.37
CA ARG A 11 -33.69 6.51 17.93
C ARG A 11 -32.64 6.00 16.95
N PHE A 12 -33.01 5.85 15.69
CA PHE A 12 -32.09 5.42 14.63
C PHE A 12 -31.00 6.48 14.38
N ALA A 13 -31.38 7.76 14.26
CA ALA A 13 -30.43 8.84 14.13
C ALA A 13 -29.53 8.98 15.38
N LYS A 14 -30.09 8.79 16.57
CA LYS A 14 -29.36 8.79 17.83
C LYS A 14 -28.40 7.59 17.96
N SER A 15 -28.77 6.41 17.47
CA SER A 15 -27.89 5.24 17.46
C SER A 15 -26.76 5.37 16.44
N LEU A 16 -27.00 6.06 15.31
CA LEU A 16 -25.97 6.38 14.31
C LEU A 16 -24.99 7.46 14.80
N LEU A 17 -25.50 8.47 15.53
CA LEU A 17 -24.69 9.59 16.03
C LEU A 17 -24.02 9.30 17.40
N LEU A 18 -24.51 8.31 18.14
CA LEU A 18 -24.06 7.99 19.51
C LEU A 18 -23.57 6.54 19.65
N TYR A 19 -23.08 5.93 18.56
CA TYR A 19 -22.31 4.70 18.73
C TYR A 19 -21.09 5.02 19.58
N GLN A 20 -21.14 4.65 20.84
CA GLN A 20 -19.99 4.64 21.73
C GLN A 20 -19.36 3.25 21.63
N PRO A 21 -18.19 3.12 20.99
CA PRO A 21 -17.46 1.86 21.05
C PRO A 21 -17.13 1.55 22.51
N PRO A 22 -17.22 0.28 22.94
CA PRO A 22 -16.84 -0.11 24.29
C PRO A 22 -15.37 0.27 24.51
N THR A 23 -15.10 1.10 25.53
CA THR A 23 -13.77 1.58 25.95
C THR A 23 -12.86 1.97 24.76
N GLN A 24 -12.87 3.24 24.41
CA GLN A 24 -11.96 3.76 23.39
C GLN A 24 -10.51 3.49 23.81
N ALA A 25 -9.85 2.60 23.07
CA ALA A 25 -8.40 2.58 23.09
C ALA A 25 -7.88 3.98 22.69
N ALA A 26 -6.76 4.41 23.31
CA ALA A 26 -6.15 5.69 22.95
C ALA A 26 -5.98 5.77 21.41
N PRO A 27 -6.24 6.95 20.79
CA PRO A 27 -6.11 7.08 19.36
C PRO A 27 -4.67 6.76 18.94
N PHE A 28 -4.53 5.95 17.89
CA PHE A 28 -3.22 5.63 17.34
C PHE A 28 -2.53 6.91 16.83
N ILE A 29 -1.29 7.11 17.22
CA ILE A 29 -0.41 8.18 16.76
C ILE A 29 0.75 7.51 16.03
N LEU A 30 0.99 7.92 14.79
CA LEU A 30 2.14 7.45 14.02
C LEU A 30 3.41 8.06 14.62
N GLU A 31 4.21 7.25 15.33
CA GLU A 31 5.44 7.68 16.00
C GLU A 31 6.50 8.09 14.97
N GLU A 32 7.24 9.15 15.29
CA GLU A 32 8.43 9.49 14.51
C GLU A 32 9.48 8.41 14.73
N THR A 33 10.01 7.85 13.65
CA THR A 33 11.19 7.00 13.73
C THR A 33 12.36 7.87 14.18
N ALA A 34 13.15 7.40 15.13
CA ALA A 34 14.34 8.11 15.59
C ALA A 34 15.22 8.47 14.36
N LYS A 35 15.35 9.77 14.08
CA LYS A 35 16.21 10.25 13.00
C LYS A 35 17.65 9.94 13.40
N GLU A 36 18.28 9.00 12.70
CA GLU A 36 19.73 8.93 12.72
C GLU A 36 20.28 10.29 12.24
N LYS A 37 21.12 10.92 13.06
CA LYS A 37 21.78 12.17 12.69
C LYS A 37 22.64 11.91 11.47
N PRO A 38 22.59 12.73 10.42
CA PRO A 38 23.52 12.59 9.30
C PRO A 38 24.96 12.78 9.83
N GLU A 39 25.80 11.77 9.62
CA GLU A 39 27.24 11.92 9.82
C GLU A 39 27.80 12.95 8.81
N PRO A 40 28.85 13.70 9.19
CA PRO A 40 29.46 14.71 8.32
C PRO A 40 30.12 14.05 7.09
N GLU A 41 29.88 14.65 5.93
CA GLU A 41 30.48 14.28 4.64
C GLU A 41 31.97 13.98 4.77
N LYS A 42 32.37 12.76 4.44
CA LYS A 42 33.76 12.38 4.21
C LYS A 42 34.05 12.35 2.72
N THR A 43 35.08 13.08 2.36
CA THR A 43 35.74 13.21 1.06
C THR A 43 36.17 11.86 0.46
N PRO A 44 36.32 11.74 -0.86
CA PRO A 44 36.49 10.47 -1.57
C PRO A 44 37.84 9.80 -1.28
N VAL A 45 37.80 8.55 -0.92
CA VAL A 45 39.00 7.72 -0.68
C VAL A 45 39.06 6.61 -1.74
N SER A 46 39.91 6.82 -2.69
CA SER A 46 40.52 5.76 -3.50
C SER A 46 41.70 5.17 -2.68
N GLN A 47 41.71 3.86 -2.47
CA GLN A 47 42.79 3.02 -1.87
C GLN A 47 42.46 2.23 -0.58
N GLN A 48 41.22 1.85 -0.31
CA GLN A 48 40.86 1.04 0.87
C GLN A 48 40.09 -0.26 0.58
N GLN A 49 40.07 -0.76 -0.63
CA GLN A 49 39.27 -1.95 -0.95
C GLN A 49 39.88 -3.30 -0.53
N GLU A 50 41.19 -3.39 -0.27
CA GLU A 50 41.82 -4.66 0.14
C GLU A 50 41.96 -4.85 1.67
N ALA A 51 41.93 -3.77 2.45
CA ALA A 51 42.00 -3.85 3.93
C ALA A 51 40.61 -4.18 4.58
N SER A 52 39.50 -3.88 3.90
CA SER A 52 38.16 -4.00 4.48
C SER A 52 37.62 -5.45 4.57
N HIS A 53 38.16 -6.37 3.78
CA HIS A 53 37.69 -7.77 3.78
C HIS A 53 38.13 -8.59 5.02
N GLY A 54 39.27 -8.24 5.62
CA GLY A 54 39.74 -8.87 6.85
C GLY A 54 38.97 -8.38 8.08
N GLU A 55 38.77 -7.09 8.20
CA GLU A 55 38.04 -6.49 9.33
C GLU A 55 36.57 -6.86 9.37
N LEU A 56 35.90 -6.96 8.21
CA LEU A 56 34.50 -7.40 8.11
C LEU A 56 34.31 -8.86 8.54
N LYS A 57 35.27 -9.73 8.24
CA LYS A 57 35.24 -11.14 8.64
C LYS A 57 35.38 -11.30 10.15
N ASP A 58 36.30 -10.56 10.77
CA ASP A 58 36.54 -10.58 12.22
C ASP A 58 35.32 -10.00 12.98
N GLN A 59 34.71 -8.93 12.48
CA GLN A 59 33.49 -8.35 13.05
C GLN A 59 32.29 -9.30 12.93
N TYR A 60 32.16 -10.06 11.82
CA TYR A 60 31.08 -11.02 11.63
C TYR A 60 31.24 -12.24 12.54
N ASP A 61 32.48 -12.74 12.73
CA ASP A 61 32.75 -13.85 13.62
C ASP A 61 32.52 -13.46 15.09
N GLU A 62 32.82 -12.22 15.46
CA GLU A 62 32.52 -11.64 16.76
C GLU A 62 31.00 -11.49 16.98
N PHE A 63 30.27 -10.94 16.03
CA PHE A 63 28.80 -10.83 16.08
C PHE A 63 28.12 -12.20 16.16
N SER A 64 28.57 -13.18 15.38
CA SER A 64 28.02 -14.55 15.43
C SER A 64 28.26 -15.23 16.77
N SER A 65 29.38 -14.90 17.44
CA SER A 65 29.69 -15.39 18.79
C SER A 65 28.79 -14.75 19.85
N LEU A 66 28.52 -13.45 19.72
CA LEU A 66 27.62 -12.70 20.60
C LEU A 66 26.17 -13.15 20.46
N LEU A 67 25.71 -13.40 19.24
CA LEU A 67 24.38 -13.97 18.99
C LEU A 67 24.21 -15.36 19.62
N ARG A 68 25.22 -16.22 19.52
CA ARG A 68 25.18 -17.54 20.19
C ARG A 68 25.14 -17.41 21.72
N GLN A 69 25.82 -16.41 22.28
CA GLN A 69 25.75 -16.13 23.71
C GLN A 69 24.36 -15.61 24.12
N ALA A 70 23.77 -14.68 23.37
CA ALA A 70 22.46 -14.16 23.62
C ALA A 70 21.37 -15.25 23.53
N TYR A 71 21.44 -16.12 22.52
CA TYR A 71 20.54 -17.27 22.40
C TYR A 71 20.67 -18.24 23.57
N ARG A 72 21.92 -18.50 24.03
CA ARG A 72 22.19 -19.36 25.18
C ARG A 72 21.59 -18.78 26.47
N ILE A 73 21.75 -17.49 26.68
CA ILE A 73 21.19 -16.77 27.83
C ILE A 73 19.65 -16.83 27.81
N THR A 74 19.02 -16.52 26.69
CA THR A 74 17.56 -16.58 26.54
C THR A 74 17.01 -17.98 26.81
N HIS A 75 17.66 -19.01 26.30
CA HIS A 75 17.28 -20.41 26.52
C HIS A 75 17.43 -20.84 27.99
N LEU A 76 18.49 -20.37 28.66
CA LEU A 76 18.72 -20.65 30.09
C LEU A 76 17.68 -19.91 30.97
N MET A 77 17.34 -18.69 30.62
CA MET A 77 16.28 -17.91 31.29
C MET A 77 14.91 -18.59 31.16
N GLU A 78 14.59 -19.10 30.00
CA GLU A 78 13.33 -19.81 29.77
C GLU A 78 13.26 -21.13 30.56
N LYS A 79 14.38 -21.87 30.63
CA LYS A 79 14.49 -23.04 31.51
C LYS A 79 14.39 -22.67 32.98
N ALA A 80 15.02 -21.60 33.42
CA ALA A 80 14.96 -21.15 34.81
C ALA A 80 13.55 -20.69 35.18
N LYS A 81 12.85 -19.92 34.30
CA LYS A 81 11.45 -19.55 34.48
C LYS A 81 10.52 -20.76 34.56
N THR A 82 10.74 -21.75 33.71
CA THR A 82 9.95 -23.00 33.70
C THR A 82 10.22 -23.85 34.95
N ALA A 83 11.45 -23.82 35.47
CA ALA A 83 11.79 -24.51 36.73
C ALA A 83 11.18 -23.81 37.95
N LEU A 84 11.16 -22.47 37.98
CA LEU A 84 10.52 -21.68 39.05
C LEU A 84 9.01 -21.87 39.13
N ALA A 85 8.36 -22.30 38.04
CA ALA A 85 6.93 -22.61 38.03
C ALA A 85 6.57 -23.98 38.65
N LYS A 86 7.58 -24.80 39.01
CA LYS A 86 7.39 -26.10 39.69
C LYS A 86 7.54 -25.92 41.20
N ASP A 87 6.82 -26.78 41.97
CA ASP A 87 6.95 -26.81 43.46
C ASP A 87 8.38 -27.17 43.85
N MET A 88 9.09 -26.23 44.45
CA MET A 88 10.49 -26.36 44.84
C MET A 88 10.70 -25.85 46.28
N ASN A 89 11.72 -26.38 46.95
CA ASN A 89 12.17 -25.89 48.26
C ASN A 89 12.63 -24.43 48.22
N GLU A 90 12.40 -23.67 49.30
CA GLU A 90 12.69 -22.23 49.38
C GLU A 90 14.16 -21.88 49.09
N GLU A 91 15.10 -22.73 49.48
CA GLU A 91 16.53 -22.56 49.28
C GLU A 91 16.93 -22.71 47.80
N SER A 92 16.31 -23.63 47.08
CA SER A 92 16.48 -23.81 45.61
C SER A 92 15.82 -22.70 44.82
N ARG A 93 14.72 -22.12 45.32
CA ARG A 93 13.99 -21.02 44.70
C ARG A 93 14.78 -19.71 44.75
N THR A 94 15.41 -19.40 45.89
CA THR A 94 16.28 -18.23 46.06
C THR A 94 17.55 -18.34 45.21
N GLY A 95 18.17 -19.52 45.08
CA GLY A 95 19.31 -19.78 44.20
C GLY A 95 18.96 -19.57 42.72
N LEU A 96 17.80 -20.07 42.26
CA LEU A 96 17.34 -19.92 40.89
C LEU A 96 16.93 -18.46 40.55
N GLN A 97 16.39 -17.72 41.51
CA GLN A 97 16.08 -16.29 41.35
C GLN A 97 17.36 -15.45 41.23
N ALA A 98 18.41 -15.77 41.98
CA ALA A 98 19.71 -15.10 41.89
C ALA A 98 20.37 -15.36 40.52
N GLU A 99 20.27 -16.61 40.01
CA GLU A 99 20.78 -16.97 38.67
C GLU A 99 19.98 -16.27 37.54
N LEU A 100 18.66 -16.15 37.70
CA LEU A 100 17.80 -15.44 36.74
C LEU A 100 18.17 -13.94 36.68
N HIS A 101 18.38 -13.32 37.82
CA HIS A 101 18.81 -11.92 37.91
C HIS A 101 20.19 -11.70 37.31
N ARG A 102 21.10 -12.67 37.43
CA ARG A 102 22.40 -12.66 36.79
C ARG A 102 22.32 -12.76 35.26
N LEU A 103 21.43 -13.63 34.77
CA LEU A 103 21.18 -13.79 33.34
C LEU A 103 20.49 -12.56 32.73
N ASP A 104 19.54 -11.95 33.44
CA ASP A 104 18.91 -10.68 33.05
C ASP A 104 19.95 -9.57 32.90
N LYS A 105 20.88 -9.44 33.86
CA LYS A 105 21.96 -8.45 33.80
C LYS A 105 22.90 -8.70 32.62
N GLN A 106 23.24 -9.96 32.34
CA GLN A 106 24.04 -10.33 31.16
C GLN A 106 23.32 -10.03 29.85
N GLN A 107 21.99 -10.19 29.80
CA GLN A 107 21.19 -9.82 28.66
C GLN A 107 21.13 -8.30 28.47
N GLU A 108 21.00 -7.52 29.55
CA GLU A 108 21.06 -6.05 29.51
C GLU A 108 22.41 -5.53 29.04
N GLU A 109 23.52 -6.17 29.41
CA GLU A 109 24.87 -5.82 28.96
C GLU A 109 25.12 -6.18 27.48
N LEU A 110 24.55 -7.29 26.99
CA LEU A 110 24.69 -7.73 25.59
C LEU A 110 23.79 -6.96 24.63
N THR A 111 22.62 -6.50 25.08
CA THR A 111 21.64 -5.82 24.23
C THR A 111 22.21 -4.58 23.54
N PRO A 112 22.89 -3.62 24.20
CA PRO A 112 23.46 -2.45 23.53
C PRO A 112 24.59 -2.80 22.57
N ILE A 113 25.35 -3.87 22.86
CA ILE A 113 26.42 -4.37 21.99
C ILE A 113 25.79 -4.97 20.72
N LEU A 114 24.76 -5.79 20.86
CA LEU A 114 24.03 -6.35 19.72
C LEU A 114 23.33 -5.26 18.89
N LEU A 115 22.78 -4.23 19.53
CA LEU A 115 22.19 -3.08 18.85
C LEU A 115 23.24 -2.21 18.12
N SER A 116 24.49 -2.14 18.61
CA SER A 116 25.56 -1.46 17.89
C SER A 116 25.98 -2.21 16.61
N TYR A 117 25.80 -3.54 16.59
CA TYR A 117 26.01 -4.37 15.40
C TYR A 117 24.78 -4.40 14.47
N ASP A 118 23.58 -4.02 14.94
CA ASP A 118 22.39 -3.87 14.12
C ASP A 118 22.53 -2.70 13.12
N ASN A 119 23.38 -1.73 13.42
CA ASN A 119 23.82 -0.67 12.49
C ASN A 119 24.77 -1.17 11.38
N LEU A 120 25.26 -2.41 11.48
CA LEU A 120 25.99 -3.12 10.43
C LEU A 120 25.08 -3.86 9.45
N ASP A 121 23.75 -3.69 9.56
CA ASP A 121 22.77 -4.24 8.64
C ASP A 121 22.78 -3.50 7.28
N ASN A 122 23.98 -3.35 6.75
CA ASN A 122 24.18 -2.88 5.39
C ASN A 122 23.83 -4.04 4.45
N ARG A 123 22.52 -4.19 4.14
CA ARG A 123 22.00 -5.23 3.26
C ARG A 123 22.66 -5.21 1.87
N GLU A 124 23.17 -4.06 1.45
CA GLU A 124 23.98 -3.92 0.24
C GLU A 124 25.28 -4.72 0.36
N SER A 125 25.93 -4.73 1.53
CA SER A 125 27.14 -5.52 1.75
C SER A 125 26.88 -7.01 1.84
N LEU A 126 25.72 -7.43 2.38
CA LEU A 126 25.29 -8.83 2.40
C LEU A 126 24.93 -9.33 0.99
N GLY A 127 24.33 -8.47 0.17
CA GLY A 127 24.00 -8.80 -1.23
C GLY A 127 25.22 -9.06 -2.10
N THR A 128 26.31 -8.34 -1.89
CA THR A 128 27.57 -8.51 -2.64
C THR A 128 28.48 -9.61 -2.08
N ALA A 129 28.15 -10.18 -0.93
CA ALA A 129 28.92 -11.26 -0.34
C ALA A 129 28.91 -12.52 -1.20
N ALA A 130 30.05 -13.24 -1.22
CA ALA A 130 30.16 -14.52 -1.90
C ALA A 130 29.38 -15.61 -1.14
N LEU A 131 28.85 -16.57 -1.87
CA LEU A 131 28.20 -17.76 -1.31
C LEU A 131 29.25 -18.63 -0.60
N ARG A 132 28.79 -19.31 0.44
CA ARG A 132 29.61 -20.26 1.23
C ARG A 132 29.29 -21.69 0.84
N SER A 133 30.22 -22.60 1.10
CA SER A 133 29.98 -24.02 0.85
C SER A 133 28.94 -24.64 1.81
N SER A 134 28.74 -24.08 2.99
CA SER A 134 27.75 -24.56 3.97
C SER A 134 26.35 -24.08 3.59
N LEU A 135 25.45 -25.02 3.35
CA LEU A 135 24.04 -24.74 3.05
C LEU A 135 23.36 -24.01 4.21
N GLU A 136 23.67 -24.39 5.46
CA GLU A 136 23.06 -23.80 6.64
C GLU A 136 23.43 -22.32 6.81
N GLU A 137 24.71 -21.96 6.56
CA GLU A 137 25.16 -20.59 6.61
C GLU A 137 24.51 -19.73 5.53
N ASN A 138 24.38 -20.25 4.32
CA ASN A 138 23.70 -19.57 3.22
C ASN A 138 22.20 -19.36 3.53
N LEU A 139 21.53 -20.35 4.12
CA LEU A 139 20.12 -20.23 4.52
C LEU A 139 19.92 -19.20 5.64
N GLN A 140 20.87 -19.05 6.57
CA GLN A 140 20.80 -18.00 7.58
C GLN A 140 20.85 -16.60 6.96
N VAL A 141 21.68 -16.39 5.94
CA VAL A 141 21.73 -15.12 5.19
C VAL A 141 20.43 -14.88 4.41
N VAL A 142 19.92 -15.92 3.72
CA VAL A 142 18.63 -15.85 3.01
C VAL A 142 17.48 -15.51 3.96
N ASN A 143 17.44 -16.10 5.16
CA ASN A 143 16.44 -15.83 6.17
C ASN A 143 16.44 -14.35 6.59
N ARG A 144 17.60 -13.73 6.67
CA ARG A 144 17.74 -12.29 6.97
C ARG A 144 17.33 -11.40 5.80
N LEU A 145 17.81 -11.74 4.58
CA LEU A 145 17.53 -10.96 3.37
C LEU A 145 16.03 -10.89 3.08
N TYR A 146 15.32 -11.98 3.30
CA TYR A 146 13.89 -12.10 2.98
C TYR A 146 12.96 -12.05 4.20
N GLU A 147 13.49 -11.74 5.41
CA GLU A 147 12.69 -11.61 6.64
C GLU A 147 11.86 -12.86 6.98
N LEU A 148 12.46 -14.01 6.90
CA LEU A 148 11.77 -15.23 7.31
C LEU A 148 11.75 -15.38 8.85
N PRO A 149 10.67 -15.86 9.43
CA PRO A 149 9.47 -16.45 8.82
C PRO A 149 8.32 -15.47 8.55
N ALA A 150 8.51 -14.14 8.68
CA ALA A 150 7.46 -13.15 8.49
C ALA A 150 7.00 -13.10 7.02
N ASN A 151 7.94 -13.10 6.09
CA ASN A 151 7.64 -13.16 4.66
C ASN A 151 7.15 -14.56 4.27
N LYS A 152 5.92 -14.66 3.79
CA LYS A 152 5.27 -15.93 3.43
C LYS A 152 5.28 -16.25 1.94
N ASP A 153 5.81 -15.37 1.11
CA ASP A 153 5.88 -15.58 -0.34
C ASP A 153 7.11 -16.39 -0.76
N LEU A 154 8.22 -16.30 0.00
CA LEU A 154 9.40 -17.10 -0.28
C LEU A 154 9.20 -18.52 0.23
N VAL A 155 9.30 -19.48 -0.67
CA VAL A 155 9.23 -20.90 -0.37
C VAL A 155 10.65 -21.48 -0.31
N ILE A 156 10.95 -22.15 0.80
CA ILE A 156 12.16 -22.94 0.99
C ILE A 156 11.75 -24.41 0.87
N ARG A 157 12.16 -25.08 -0.20
CA ARG A 157 11.88 -26.50 -0.43
C ARG A 157 13.14 -27.31 -0.26
N GLU A 158 13.28 -27.98 0.86
CA GLU A 158 14.37 -28.94 1.11
C GLU A 158 14.20 -30.20 0.26
N ILE A 159 15.28 -30.64 -0.35
CA ILE A 159 15.37 -31.87 -1.14
C ILE A 159 16.70 -32.55 -0.82
N THR A 160 16.79 -33.85 -1.14
CA THR A 160 18.04 -34.61 -1.06
C THR A 160 18.39 -35.11 -2.45
N LEU A 161 19.55 -34.71 -2.96
CA LEU A 161 20.03 -35.19 -4.25
C LEU A 161 20.54 -36.64 -4.13
N PRO A 162 20.10 -37.59 -5.00
CA PRO A 162 20.47 -38.98 -4.95
C PRO A 162 21.86 -39.22 -5.55
N LEU A 163 22.88 -38.65 -4.91
CA LEU A 163 24.29 -38.88 -5.25
C LEU A 163 24.82 -40.13 -4.55
N ASN A 164 26.08 -40.54 -4.83
CA ASN A 164 26.72 -41.66 -4.14
C ASN A 164 26.68 -41.58 -2.61
N ALA A 165 26.80 -40.36 -2.07
CA ALA A 165 26.37 -39.99 -0.73
C ALA A 165 25.23 -38.99 -0.88
N PRO A 166 24.06 -39.17 -0.23
CA PRO A 166 22.94 -38.24 -0.31
C PRO A 166 23.38 -36.86 0.14
N VAL A 167 23.18 -35.85 -0.71
CA VAL A 167 23.58 -34.46 -0.44
C VAL A 167 22.34 -33.58 -0.23
N PRO A 168 22.23 -32.87 0.90
CA PRO A 168 21.15 -31.91 1.12
C PRO A 168 21.21 -30.77 0.10
N ALA A 169 20.06 -30.35 -0.38
CA ALA A 169 19.92 -29.22 -1.26
C ALA A 169 18.60 -28.50 -0.99
N VAL A 170 18.51 -27.24 -1.41
CA VAL A 170 17.32 -26.41 -1.19
C VAL A 170 16.96 -25.68 -2.47
N LEU A 171 15.69 -25.70 -2.81
CA LEU A 171 15.08 -24.87 -3.84
C LEU A 171 14.44 -23.66 -3.20
N LEU A 172 14.80 -22.48 -3.69
CA LEU A 172 14.26 -21.19 -3.27
C LEU A 172 13.49 -20.56 -4.42
N PHE A 173 12.26 -20.15 -4.18
CA PHE A 173 11.42 -19.49 -5.18
C PHE A 173 10.29 -18.69 -4.53
N ILE A 174 9.77 -17.69 -5.24
CA ILE A 174 8.59 -16.93 -4.79
C ILE A 174 7.33 -17.61 -5.34
N ASP A 175 6.44 -17.98 -4.42
CA ASP A 175 5.14 -18.57 -4.77
C ASP A 175 4.29 -17.58 -5.57
N GLY A 176 3.70 -18.07 -6.67
CA GLY A 176 2.93 -17.24 -7.62
C GLY A 176 3.75 -16.60 -8.74
N MET A 177 5.10 -16.60 -8.67
CA MET A 177 5.95 -16.09 -9.75
C MET A 177 6.51 -17.20 -10.65
N ILE A 178 6.41 -18.44 -10.24
CA ILE A 178 6.91 -19.61 -10.96
C ILE A 178 5.77 -20.40 -11.61
N ASP A 179 6.09 -21.13 -12.69
CA ASP A 179 5.21 -22.15 -13.25
C ASP A 179 5.39 -23.46 -12.47
N SER A 180 4.37 -23.87 -11.74
CA SER A 180 4.39 -25.11 -10.95
C SER A 180 4.64 -26.37 -11.80
N LYS A 181 4.27 -26.36 -13.09
CA LYS A 181 4.55 -27.48 -14.00
C LYS A 181 6.02 -27.53 -14.34
N ILE A 182 6.64 -26.38 -14.65
CA ILE A 182 8.08 -26.29 -14.90
C ILE A 182 8.85 -26.71 -13.65
N LEU A 183 8.47 -26.18 -12.47
CA LEU A 183 9.10 -26.56 -11.21
C LEU A 183 9.05 -28.07 -10.99
N ASN A 184 7.87 -28.67 -11.11
CA ASN A 184 7.70 -30.09 -10.81
C ASN A 184 8.34 -31.01 -11.86
N LEU A 185 8.09 -30.75 -13.16
CA LEU A 185 8.50 -31.65 -14.24
C LEU A 185 9.93 -31.38 -14.73
N SER A 186 10.37 -30.13 -14.76
CA SER A 186 11.66 -29.76 -15.35
C SER A 186 12.75 -29.50 -14.31
N ILE A 187 12.40 -29.37 -13.02
CA ILE A 187 13.36 -29.13 -11.95
C ILE A 187 13.33 -30.23 -10.91
N MET A 188 12.21 -30.40 -10.20
CA MET A 188 12.15 -31.35 -9.07
C MET A 188 12.27 -32.79 -9.53
N GLN A 189 11.52 -33.19 -10.56
CA GLN A 189 11.54 -34.60 -11.03
C GLN A 189 12.93 -35.01 -11.55
N PRO A 190 13.63 -34.24 -12.41
CA PRO A 190 14.98 -34.58 -12.82
C PRO A 190 15.97 -34.64 -11.65
N LEU A 191 15.91 -33.70 -10.71
CA LEU A 191 16.82 -33.69 -9.55
C LEU A 191 16.62 -34.86 -8.60
N LEU A 192 15.38 -35.33 -8.39
CA LEU A 192 15.04 -36.42 -7.48
C LEU A 192 15.20 -37.80 -8.11
N LEU A 193 15.09 -37.91 -9.44
CA LEU A 193 15.15 -39.19 -10.17
C LEU A 193 16.48 -39.42 -10.92
N MET A 194 17.41 -38.44 -10.86
CA MET A 194 18.69 -38.58 -11.55
C MET A 194 19.46 -39.82 -11.02
N PRO A 195 20.09 -40.58 -11.91
CA PRO A 195 21.01 -41.66 -11.49
C PRO A 195 22.26 -41.05 -10.82
N PRO A 196 22.84 -41.72 -9.81
CA PRO A 196 24.05 -41.22 -9.18
C PRO A 196 25.17 -41.06 -10.21
N PRO A 197 25.74 -39.85 -10.37
CA PRO A 197 26.77 -39.60 -11.37
C PRO A 197 28.06 -40.33 -11.01
N GLN A 198 28.66 -41.00 -11.99
CA GLN A 198 29.93 -41.70 -11.79
C GLN A 198 31.11 -40.72 -11.95
N GLY A 199 31.98 -40.68 -10.93
CA GLY A 199 33.27 -39.97 -11.02
C GLY A 199 33.25 -38.45 -10.71
N ILE A 200 32.16 -37.87 -10.28
CA ILE A 200 32.10 -36.44 -9.87
C ILE A 200 32.69 -36.32 -8.46
N LYS A 201 33.83 -35.64 -8.34
CA LYS A 201 34.55 -35.42 -7.07
C LYS A 201 34.50 -34.00 -6.54
N ASN A 202 34.14 -33.01 -7.37
CA ASN A 202 34.17 -31.57 -7.02
C ASN A 202 32.80 -30.91 -7.20
N GLY A 203 32.48 -29.92 -6.35
CA GLY A 203 31.23 -29.16 -6.40
C GLY A 203 31.00 -28.49 -7.77
N ALA A 204 32.02 -27.87 -8.37
CA ALA A 204 31.91 -27.26 -9.68
C ALA A 204 31.63 -28.25 -10.82
N ALA A 205 32.12 -29.49 -10.70
CA ALA A 205 31.80 -30.58 -11.65
C ALA A 205 30.33 -31.01 -11.52
N LEU A 206 29.80 -31.04 -10.29
CA LEU A 206 28.39 -31.33 -10.03
C LEU A 206 27.48 -30.23 -10.63
N ILE A 207 27.78 -28.96 -10.40
CA ILE A 207 27.06 -27.84 -10.98
C ILE A 207 27.02 -27.92 -12.52
N ASN A 208 28.15 -28.22 -13.15
CA ASN A 208 28.21 -28.37 -14.61
C ASN A 208 27.42 -29.59 -15.13
N HIS A 209 27.43 -30.68 -14.39
CA HIS A 209 26.66 -31.89 -14.73
C HIS A 209 25.16 -31.62 -14.63
N LEU A 210 24.70 -31.04 -13.50
CA LEU A 210 23.29 -30.65 -13.32
C LEU A 210 22.81 -29.68 -14.40
N ARG A 211 23.64 -28.67 -14.73
CA ARG A 211 23.33 -27.66 -15.71
C ARG A 211 23.23 -28.23 -17.14
N LYS A 212 24.13 -29.12 -17.54
CA LYS A 212 24.25 -29.59 -18.92
C LYS A 212 23.48 -30.87 -19.23
N GLU A 213 23.31 -31.73 -18.26
CA GLU A 213 22.86 -33.11 -18.50
C GLU A 213 21.55 -33.47 -17.79
N ILE A 214 21.26 -32.82 -16.63
CA ILE A 214 20.11 -33.20 -15.80
C ILE A 214 18.92 -32.25 -15.94
N LEU A 215 19.17 -30.95 -15.98
CA LEU A 215 18.08 -29.95 -15.96
C LEU A 215 17.64 -29.57 -17.39
N PRO A 216 16.45 -30.02 -17.84
CA PRO A 216 15.92 -29.70 -19.18
C PRO A 216 15.30 -28.30 -19.27
N ALA A 217 15.59 -27.40 -18.32
CA ALA A 217 15.07 -26.03 -18.32
C ALA A 217 15.72 -25.20 -19.43
N ASN A 218 14.97 -24.26 -20.01
CA ASN A 218 15.43 -23.41 -21.11
C ASN A 218 16.64 -22.56 -20.75
N GLN A 219 16.74 -22.13 -19.49
CA GLN A 219 17.83 -21.29 -19.01
C GLN A 219 18.29 -21.80 -17.64
N VAL A 220 19.59 -22.11 -17.53
CA VAL A 220 20.24 -22.48 -16.27
C VAL A 220 21.55 -21.70 -16.19
N ILE A 221 21.65 -20.80 -15.22
CA ILE A 221 22.81 -19.92 -15.01
C ILE A 221 23.44 -20.28 -13.66
N ALA A 222 24.76 -20.31 -13.59
CA ALA A 222 25.48 -20.43 -12.33
C ALA A 222 25.74 -19.01 -11.76
N GLY A 223 25.54 -18.84 -10.44
CA GLY A 223 25.85 -17.62 -9.69
C GLY A 223 26.76 -17.93 -8.52
N LYS A 224 27.49 -16.92 -8.03
CA LYS A 224 28.45 -17.05 -6.93
C LYS A 224 28.19 -16.09 -5.77
N THR A 225 27.25 -15.18 -5.92
CA THR A 225 26.96 -14.12 -4.95
C THR A 225 25.53 -14.18 -4.46
N PHE A 226 25.27 -13.58 -3.32
CA PHE A 226 23.89 -13.37 -2.86
C PHE A 226 23.13 -12.37 -3.73
N SER A 227 23.81 -11.49 -4.46
CA SER A 227 23.18 -10.63 -5.48
C SER A 227 22.59 -11.49 -6.60
N ASP A 228 23.36 -12.45 -7.14
CA ASP A 228 22.86 -13.37 -8.17
C ASP A 228 21.64 -14.15 -7.69
N LEU A 229 21.67 -14.60 -6.41
CA LEU A 229 20.57 -15.31 -5.78
C LEU A 229 19.32 -14.43 -5.69
N GLN A 230 19.46 -13.18 -5.21
CA GLN A 230 18.36 -12.22 -5.11
C GLN A 230 17.78 -11.88 -6.47
N ASP A 231 18.64 -11.62 -7.46
CA ASP A 231 18.20 -11.27 -8.82
C ASP A 231 17.42 -12.43 -9.47
N GLY A 232 17.87 -13.66 -9.26
CA GLY A 232 17.17 -14.86 -9.71
C GLY A 232 15.80 -14.99 -9.06
N ILE A 233 15.74 -15.00 -7.74
CA ILE A 233 14.49 -15.16 -6.98
C ILE A 233 13.50 -14.01 -7.27
N ASN A 234 13.96 -12.76 -7.21
CA ASN A 234 13.12 -11.57 -7.43
C ASN A 234 12.66 -11.43 -8.90
N SER A 235 13.32 -12.11 -9.82
CA SER A 235 12.89 -12.21 -11.22
C SER A 235 11.87 -13.31 -11.47
N GLY A 236 11.59 -14.19 -10.49
CA GLY A 236 10.67 -15.32 -10.61
C GLY A 236 11.33 -16.61 -11.11
N ASP A 237 12.65 -16.72 -11.00
CA ASP A 237 13.38 -17.95 -11.25
C ASP A 237 13.49 -18.81 -9.98
N THR A 238 13.75 -20.09 -10.13
CA THR A 238 14.03 -21.00 -9.01
C THR A 238 15.54 -21.07 -8.80
N VAL A 239 15.99 -20.87 -7.56
CA VAL A 239 17.40 -20.99 -7.19
C VAL A 239 17.63 -22.28 -6.44
N LEU A 240 18.63 -23.05 -6.87
CA LEU A 240 19.09 -24.29 -6.22
C LEU A 240 20.39 -24.02 -5.47
N LEU A 241 20.37 -24.26 -4.16
CA LEU A 241 21.53 -24.31 -3.27
C LEU A 241 21.84 -25.77 -2.95
N ILE A 242 23.12 -26.15 -2.94
CA ILE A 242 23.57 -27.52 -2.68
C ILE A 242 24.61 -27.47 -1.56
N ASP A 243 24.49 -28.35 -0.59
CA ASP A 243 25.48 -28.44 0.50
C ASP A 243 26.85 -28.85 -0.03
N GLY A 244 27.91 -28.26 0.50
CA GLY A 244 29.27 -28.50 0.05
C GLY A 244 29.68 -27.76 -1.23
N VAL A 245 28.82 -26.87 -1.77
CA VAL A 245 29.07 -26.12 -3.02
C VAL A 245 28.91 -24.61 -2.78
N ASP A 246 29.86 -23.84 -3.30
CA ASP A 246 29.91 -22.37 -3.20
C ASP A 246 29.30 -21.64 -4.41
N GLU A 247 28.60 -22.38 -5.26
CA GLU A 247 27.87 -21.86 -6.43
C GLU A 247 26.40 -22.27 -6.36
N ILE A 248 25.52 -21.41 -6.90
CA ILE A 248 24.09 -21.68 -7.06
C ILE A 248 23.73 -21.93 -8.52
N LEU A 249 22.60 -22.59 -8.74
CA LEU A 249 21.97 -22.67 -10.05
C LEU A 249 20.69 -21.85 -10.05
N ILE A 250 20.62 -20.87 -10.95
CA ILE A 250 19.42 -20.07 -11.23
C ILE A 250 18.74 -20.72 -12.43
N ILE A 251 17.56 -21.27 -12.21
CA ILE A 251 16.85 -22.10 -13.18
C ILE A 251 15.60 -21.37 -13.65
N GLY A 252 15.50 -21.12 -14.93
CA GLY A 252 14.37 -20.44 -15.55
C GLY A 252 13.05 -21.19 -15.31
N SER A 253 12.25 -20.69 -14.38
CA SER A 253 10.95 -21.26 -14.01
C SER A 253 9.83 -20.24 -14.06
N LYS A 254 10.11 -19.06 -14.60
CA LYS A 254 9.14 -17.96 -14.74
C LYS A 254 7.88 -18.43 -15.43
N GLY A 255 6.76 -18.21 -14.80
CA GLY A 255 5.47 -18.55 -15.37
C GLY A 255 4.42 -18.32 -14.31
N TRP A 256 3.68 -17.29 -14.45
CA TRP A 256 2.42 -17.12 -13.77
C TRP A 256 1.32 -17.61 -14.70
N GLU A 257 0.29 -18.19 -14.14
CA GLU A 257 -0.89 -18.55 -14.93
C GLU A 257 -1.45 -17.27 -15.57
N HIS A 258 -1.15 -17.08 -16.85
CA HIS A 258 -1.59 -15.94 -17.65
C HIS A 258 -3.10 -15.87 -17.89
N ARG A 259 -3.91 -16.72 -17.25
CA ARG A 259 -5.36 -16.62 -17.34
C ARG A 259 -5.81 -15.32 -16.71
N SER A 260 -5.91 -14.33 -17.62
CA SER A 260 -6.63 -13.07 -17.44
C SER A 260 -6.12 -12.11 -16.35
N VAL A 261 -4.88 -11.63 -16.46
CA VAL A 261 -4.60 -10.29 -15.95
C VAL A 261 -5.46 -9.35 -16.80
N GLY A 262 -6.62 -8.95 -16.26
CA GLY A 262 -7.55 -8.07 -16.92
C GLY A 262 -6.98 -6.66 -17.12
N LYS A 263 -7.69 -5.87 -17.93
CA LYS A 263 -7.46 -4.42 -17.94
C LYS A 263 -8.26 -3.80 -16.80
N PRO A 264 -7.75 -2.70 -16.19
CA PRO A 264 -8.52 -1.95 -15.21
C PRO A 264 -9.87 -1.51 -15.80
N THR A 265 -10.94 -1.81 -15.10
CA THR A 265 -12.30 -1.48 -15.53
C THR A 265 -12.79 -0.17 -14.92
N THR A 266 -12.41 0.11 -13.69
CA THR A 266 -12.83 1.29 -12.93
C THR A 266 -11.80 2.42 -13.01
N GLU A 267 -10.51 2.10 -13.14
CA GLU A 267 -9.40 3.06 -13.21
C GLU A 267 -8.73 3.03 -14.59
N GLN A 268 -9.50 3.25 -15.66
CA GLN A 268 -8.94 3.26 -17.01
C GLN A 268 -7.93 4.39 -17.20
N SER A 269 -6.83 4.11 -17.88
CA SER A 269 -5.83 5.10 -18.26
C SER A 269 -5.43 4.93 -19.72
N ILE A 270 -5.23 6.05 -20.42
CA ILE A 270 -4.79 6.05 -21.82
C ILE A 270 -3.30 5.67 -21.89
N ARG A 271 -2.52 6.11 -20.89
CA ARG A 271 -1.08 5.88 -20.84
C ARG A 271 -0.69 5.30 -19.47
N GLY A 272 0.15 4.28 -19.47
CA GLY A 272 0.63 3.61 -18.27
C GLY A 272 0.43 2.09 -18.32
N ALA A 273 0.61 1.42 -17.19
CA ALA A 273 0.35 -0.01 -17.08
C ALA A 273 -1.14 -0.32 -17.35
N GLN A 274 -1.39 -1.44 -18.01
CA GLN A 274 -2.73 -1.90 -18.37
C GLN A 274 -3.12 -3.19 -17.61
N MET A 275 -2.34 -3.55 -16.59
CA MET A 275 -2.61 -4.71 -15.74
C MET A 275 -3.53 -4.34 -14.59
N ALA A 276 -4.46 -5.23 -14.26
CA ALA A 276 -5.32 -5.14 -13.07
C ALA A 276 -5.15 -6.38 -12.19
N PHE A 277 -5.45 -6.23 -10.91
CA PHE A 277 -5.55 -7.35 -9.98
C PHE A 277 -6.68 -8.30 -10.34
N SER A 278 -6.59 -9.52 -9.85
CA SER A 278 -7.57 -10.59 -9.99
C SER A 278 -8.12 -11.02 -8.63
N GLU A 279 -9.02 -11.98 -8.61
CA GLU A 279 -9.56 -12.55 -7.36
C GLU A 279 -8.54 -13.46 -6.65
N ASN A 280 -7.48 -13.89 -7.33
CA ASN A 280 -6.47 -14.77 -6.76
C ASN A 280 -5.38 -13.99 -6.01
N LEU A 281 -5.32 -14.18 -4.68
CA LEU A 281 -4.38 -13.48 -3.82
C LEU A 281 -2.92 -13.67 -4.22
N ARG A 282 -2.52 -14.91 -4.62
CA ARG A 282 -1.13 -15.21 -5.02
C ARG A 282 -0.72 -14.49 -6.30
N ILE A 283 -1.63 -14.42 -7.27
CA ILE A 283 -1.38 -13.66 -8.50
C ILE A 283 -1.20 -12.17 -8.17
N ASN A 284 -2.01 -11.65 -7.26
CA ASN A 284 -1.96 -10.25 -6.88
C ASN A 284 -0.64 -9.89 -6.16
N THR A 285 -0.18 -10.72 -5.22
CA THR A 285 1.14 -10.52 -4.57
C THR A 285 2.29 -10.61 -5.59
N ALA A 286 2.21 -11.57 -6.51
CA ALA A 286 3.20 -11.73 -7.58
C ALA A 286 3.24 -10.51 -8.52
N LEU A 287 2.09 -9.94 -8.91
CA LEU A 287 2.03 -8.73 -9.74
C LEU A 287 2.76 -7.55 -9.08
N ILE A 288 2.59 -7.35 -7.78
CA ILE A 288 3.31 -6.31 -7.04
C ILE A 288 4.82 -6.59 -7.05
N ARG A 289 5.23 -7.85 -6.83
CA ARG A 289 6.64 -8.25 -6.86
C ARG A 289 7.30 -8.10 -8.21
N THR A 290 6.57 -8.29 -9.31
CA THR A 290 7.12 -8.04 -10.66
C THR A 290 7.47 -6.57 -10.89
N MET A 291 6.78 -5.66 -10.22
CA MET A 291 7.05 -4.22 -10.29
C MET A 291 8.09 -3.76 -9.28
N LEU A 292 8.07 -4.34 -8.07
CA LEU A 292 8.99 -4.05 -6.98
C LEU A 292 9.89 -5.28 -6.74
N ARG A 293 10.96 -5.37 -7.54
CA ARG A 293 11.92 -6.49 -7.51
C ARG A 293 12.94 -6.32 -6.39
N THR A 294 12.48 -6.35 -5.16
CA THR A 294 13.33 -6.20 -3.98
C THR A 294 13.04 -7.27 -2.94
N SER A 295 14.09 -7.75 -2.26
CA SER A 295 13.98 -8.64 -1.11
C SER A 295 13.35 -7.97 0.11
N ASP A 296 13.38 -6.61 0.17
CA ASP A 296 12.79 -5.81 1.24
C ASP A 296 11.25 -5.80 1.24
N LEU A 297 10.64 -6.22 0.16
CA LEU A 297 9.19 -6.34 0.09
C LEU A 297 8.76 -7.56 0.90
N VAL A 298 8.07 -7.32 2.01
CA VAL A 298 7.57 -8.36 2.92
C VAL A 298 6.09 -8.56 2.69
N THR A 299 5.67 -9.82 2.66
CA THR A 299 4.27 -10.25 2.56
C THR A 299 3.92 -11.10 3.76
N GLU A 300 3.11 -10.57 4.68
CA GLU A 300 2.61 -11.31 5.83
C GLU A 300 1.18 -11.79 5.59
N MET A 301 0.89 -13.04 5.92
CA MET A 301 -0.44 -13.63 5.76
C MET A 301 -1.17 -13.67 7.09
N ILE A 302 -2.38 -13.11 7.13
CA ILE A 302 -3.27 -13.10 8.29
C ILE A 302 -4.60 -13.71 7.88
N LYS A 303 -5.17 -14.56 8.72
CA LYS A 303 -6.53 -15.10 8.49
C LYS A 303 -7.55 -14.22 9.19
N VAL A 304 -8.56 -13.78 8.46
CA VAL A 304 -9.60 -12.87 8.93
C VAL A 304 -10.97 -13.56 8.92
N GLY A 305 -11.78 -13.27 9.93
CA GLY A 305 -13.06 -13.93 10.15
C GLY A 305 -12.93 -15.22 10.96
N GLU A 306 -13.92 -15.47 11.84
CA GLU A 306 -13.89 -16.66 12.71
C GLU A 306 -14.26 -17.93 11.97
N ARG A 307 -15.26 -17.85 11.07
CA ARG A 307 -15.76 -19.00 10.28
C ARG A 307 -15.20 -19.00 8.86
N SER A 308 -15.21 -17.87 8.18
CA SER A 308 -14.72 -17.77 6.79
C SER A 308 -13.20 -17.95 6.69
N ARG A 309 -12.43 -17.48 7.68
CA ARG A 309 -10.96 -17.59 7.76
C ARG A 309 -10.26 -17.23 6.45
N VAL A 310 -10.72 -16.14 5.81
CA VAL A 310 -10.21 -15.68 4.51
C VAL A 310 -8.76 -15.24 4.67
N ASN A 311 -7.92 -15.59 3.69
CA ASN A 311 -6.53 -15.14 3.70
C ASN A 311 -6.45 -13.66 3.34
N CYS A 312 -5.73 -12.91 4.16
CA CYS A 312 -5.42 -11.51 3.94
C CYS A 312 -3.91 -11.33 3.92
N ALA A 313 -3.38 -10.71 2.86
CA ALA A 313 -1.97 -10.39 2.76
C ALA A 313 -1.74 -8.92 3.11
N VAL A 314 -0.76 -8.67 3.98
CA VAL A 314 -0.27 -7.34 4.34
C VAL A 314 1.11 -7.18 3.73
N MET A 315 1.27 -6.25 2.78
CA MET A 315 2.52 -6.02 2.07
C MET A 315 3.09 -4.64 2.40
N TYR A 316 4.40 -4.59 2.60
CA TYR A 316 5.14 -3.36 2.91
C TYR A 316 6.63 -3.51 2.60
N ILE A 317 7.35 -2.39 2.42
CA ILE A 317 8.80 -2.37 2.26
C ILE A 317 9.45 -2.11 3.63
N LYS A 318 10.18 -3.09 4.17
CA LYS A 318 10.70 -3.06 5.54
C LYS A 318 11.65 -1.92 5.81
N SER A 319 12.56 -1.62 4.89
CA SER A 319 13.54 -0.54 5.02
C SER A 319 12.92 0.86 5.01
N ILE A 320 11.71 1.00 4.44
CA ILE A 320 11.05 2.30 4.25
C ILE A 320 9.90 2.48 5.24
N THR A 321 9.03 1.48 5.36
CA THR A 321 7.76 1.59 6.08
C THR A 321 7.98 1.69 7.59
N ASN A 322 7.21 2.59 8.23
CA ASN A 322 7.20 2.72 9.68
C ASN A 322 6.70 1.44 10.36
N SER A 323 7.48 0.92 11.31
CA SER A 323 7.16 -0.34 11.99
C SER A 323 5.88 -0.25 12.83
N SER A 324 5.61 0.91 13.45
CA SER A 324 4.40 1.14 14.25
C SER A 324 3.15 1.10 13.39
N LEU A 325 3.21 1.61 12.14
CA LEU A 325 2.12 1.53 11.18
C LEU A 325 1.81 0.07 10.81
N VAL A 326 2.84 -0.72 10.52
CA VAL A 326 2.66 -2.16 10.19
C VAL A 326 2.03 -2.91 11.36
N ALA A 327 2.52 -2.66 12.57
CA ALA A 327 1.98 -3.28 13.79
C ALA A 327 0.51 -2.90 14.01
N GLU A 328 0.14 -1.63 13.79
CA GLU A 328 -1.23 -1.16 13.92
C GLU A 328 -2.18 -1.77 12.88
N VAL A 329 -1.74 -1.86 11.62
CA VAL A 329 -2.52 -2.53 10.56
C VAL A 329 -2.78 -3.99 10.94
N LYS A 330 -1.74 -4.72 11.36
CA LYS A 330 -1.87 -6.11 11.79
C LYS A 330 -2.75 -6.26 13.02
N ARG A 331 -2.62 -5.35 13.99
CA ARG A 331 -3.45 -5.33 15.20
C ARG A 331 -4.93 -5.16 14.85
N ARG A 332 -5.26 -4.20 13.98
CA ARG A 332 -6.65 -3.96 13.54
C ARG A 332 -7.22 -5.18 12.82
N ILE A 333 -6.52 -5.71 11.83
CA ILE A 333 -6.96 -6.89 11.07
C ILE A 333 -7.11 -8.11 11.98
N GLY A 334 -6.13 -8.37 12.85
CA GLY A 334 -6.16 -9.52 13.77
C GLY A 334 -7.18 -9.41 14.90
N SER A 335 -7.68 -8.21 15.20
CA SER A 335 -8.69 -7.98 16.23
C SER A 335 -10.13 -8.14 15.74
N ILE A 336 -10.35 -8.30 14.43
CA ILE A 336 -11.69 -8.44 13.85
C ILE A 336 -12.31 -9.76 14.31
N ARG A 337 -13.50 -9.66 14.91
CA ARG A 337 -14.32 -10.79 15.35
C ARG A 337 -15.65 -10.76 14.59
N THR A 338 -15.70 -11.48 13.48
CA THR A 338 -16.89 -11.62 12.64
C THR A 338 -16.92 -13.01 12.03
N ASP A 339 -18.10 -13.55 11.78
CA ASP A 339 -18.25 -14.87 11.16
C ASP A 339 -17.71 -14.89 9.74
N TYR A 340 -17.95 -13.82 8.97
CA TYR A 340 -17.71 -13.78 7.54
C TYR A 340 -17.24 -12.40 7.07
N ILE A 341 -16.24 -12.39 6.18
CA ILE A 341 -15.81 -11.24 5.39
C ILE A 341 -15.72 -11.70 3.95
N ASP A 342 -16.50 -11.09 3.09
CA ASP A 342 -16.61 -11.43 1.66
C ASP A 342 -15.96 -10.41 0.73
N ASP A 343 -15.87 -9.17 1.19
CA ASP A 343 -15.38 -8.08 0.36
C ASP A 343 -14.38 -7.20 1.11
N ILE A 344 -13.48 -6.60 0.35
CA ILE A 344 -12.46 -5.69 0.88
C ILE A 344 -13.08 -4.39 1.44
N GLY A 345 -14.23 -3.98 0.91
CA GLY A 345 -14.98 -2.83 1.44
C GLY A 345 -15.61 -3.10 2.81
N VAL A 346 -15.92 -4.37 3.13
CA VAL A 346 -16.33 -4.77 4.48
C VAL A 346 -15.14 -4.73 5.42
N LEU A 347 -13.99 -5.27 4.98
CA LEU A 347 -12.75 -5.20 5.75
C LEU A 347 -12.36 -3.76 6.06
N GLU A 348 -12.48 -2.85 5.08
CA GLU A 348 -12.21 -1.42 5.22
C GLU A 348 -12.98 -0.80 6.38
N GLN A 349 -14.30 -1.03 6.45
CA GLN A 349 -15.15 -0.50 7.52
C GLN A 349 -14.75 -0.97 8.92
N PHE A 350 -14.13 -2.15 9.05
CA PHE A 350 -13.62 -2.65 10.33
C PHE A 350 -12.29 -2.00 10.75
N ILE A 351 -11.49 -1.55 9.79
CA ILE A 351 -10.13 -1.06 10.07
C ILE A 351 -9.99 0.47 10.05
N GLU A 352 -10.97 1.20 9.52
CA GLU A 352 -10.96 2.67 9.46
C GLU A 352 -11.08 3.32 10.85
N ASP A 353 -10.50 4.52 11.00
CA ASP A 353 -10.60 5.31 12.23
C ASP A 353 -12.01 5.92 12.41
N HIS A 354 -12.66 6.30 11.31
CA HIS A 354 -13.97 6.99 11.31
C HIS A 354 -14.94 6.36 10.29
N PRO A 355 -15.42 5.14 10.51
CA PRO A 355 -16.23 4.40 9.52
C PRO A 355 -17.63 5.01 9.27
N THR A 356 -18.07 5.93 10.11
CA THR A 356 -19.38 6.62 9.97
C THR A 356 -19.33 7.86 9.08
N LEU A 357 -18.13 8.39 8.82
CA LEU A 357 -17.97 9.54 7.94
C LEU A 357 -17.95 9.11 6.48
N PRO A 358 -18.49 9.91 5.57
CA PRO A 358 -18.61 9.53 4.16
C PRO A 358 -17.26 9.54 3.42
N PHE A 359 -16.22 10.12 4.00
CA PHE A 359 -14.91 10.27 3.35
C PHE A 359 -14.06 9.01 3.51
N PRO A 360 -13.56 8.39 2.42
CA PRO A 360 -12.73 7.20 2.50
C PRO A 360 -11.39 7.51 3.17
N GLN A 361 -10.94 6.61 4.02
CA GLN A 361 -9.67 6.72 4.76
C GLN A 361 -8.62 5.74 4.23
N THR A 362 -8.94 5.05 3.15
CA THR A 362 -8.06 4.16 2.40
C THR A 362 -8.16 4.46 0.90
N ILE A 363 -7.12 4.14 0.12
CA ILE A 363 -7.23 4.02 -1.33
C ILE A 363 -7.60 2.58 -1.65
N SER A 364 -8.65 2.38 -2.44
CA SER A 364 -9.00 1.08 -3.01
C SER A 364 -8.71 1.11 -4.50
N THR A 365 -7.82 0.24 -4.98
CA THR A 365 -7.38 0.26 -6.38
C THR A 365 -7.25 -1.15 -6.94
N GLU A 366 -7.62 -1.30 -8.21
CA GLU A 366 -7.40 -2.53 -8.98
C GLU A 366 -6.05 -2.53 -9.72
N ARG A 367 -5.21 -1.48 -9.54
CA ARG A 367 -3.98 -1.27 -10.30
C ARG A 367 -2.72 -1.60 -9.51
N PRO A 368 -1.93 -2.60 -9.93
CA PRO A 368 -0.66 -2.96 -9.29
C PRO A 368 0.38 -1.84 -9.34
N ASP A 369 0.43 -1.05 -10.42
CA ASP A 369 1.36 0.08 -10.55
C ASP A 369 1.09 1.17 -9.50
N ARG A 370 -0.18 1.49 -9.24
CA ARG A 370 -0.57 2.45 -8.19
C ARG A 370 -0.17 1.96 -6.79
N VAL A 371 -0.43 0.69 -6.49
CA VAL A 371 -0.01 0.08 -5.22
C VAL A 371 1.51 0.12 -5.05
N SER A 372 2.27 -0.23 -6.09
CA SER A 372 3.73 -0.24 -6.05
C SER A 372 4.33 1.13 -5.77
N VAL A 373 3.78 2.21 -6.36
CA VAL A 373 4.20 3.58 -6.07
C VAL A 373 3.97 3.93 -4.60
N HIS A 374 2.82 3.57 -4.05
CA HIS A 374 2.49 3.85 -2.65
C HIS A 374 3.33 3.03 -1.66
N LEU A 375 3.65 1.76 -1.97
CA LEU A 375 4.59 0.96 -1.19
C LEU A 375 5.99 1.60 -1.16
N ALA A 376 6.47 2.11 -2.31
CA ALA A 376 7.74 2.82 -2.40
C ALA A 376 7.75 4.16 -1.64
N GLU A 377 6.58 4.72 -1.33
CA GLU A 377 6.43 5.88 -0.43
C GLU A 377 6.44 5.50 1.06
N GLY A 378 6.38 4.21 1.40
CA GLY A 378 6.35 3.71 2.79
C GLY A 378 4.96 3.43 3.34
N ARG A 379 3.95 3.31 2.49
CA ARG A 379 2.59 2.89 2.86
C ARG A 379 2.50 1.36 2.94
N VAL A 380 1.37 0.87 3.45
CA VAL A 380 1.06 -0.55 3.58
C VAL A 380 -0.08 -0.90 2.63
N ALA A 381 0.04 -2.01 1.91
CA ALA A 381 -1.01 -2.56 1.07
C ALA A 381 -1.66 -3.77 1.75
N ILE A 382 -2.98 -3.86 1.66
CA ILE A 382 -3.81 -4.91 2.24
C ILE A 382 -4.60 -5.56 1.11
N LEU A 383 -4.37 -6.85 0.91
CA LEU A 383 -5.01 -7.66 -0.13
C LEU A 383 -5.89 -8.72 0.52
N LEU A 384 -7.07 -8.94 0.00
CA LEU A 384 -8.00 -9.97 0.47
C LEU A 384 -8.21 -11.02 -0.61
N GLU A 385 -8.21 -12.29 -0.24
CA GLU A 385 -8.51 -13.38 -1.15
C GLU A 385 -9.94 -13.25 -1.70
N GLY A 386 -10.12 -13.50 -2.98
CA GLY A 386 -11.41 -13.38 -3.65
C GLY A 386 -11.77 -11.97 -4.10
N ASN A 387 -10.87 -10.98 -3.95
CA ASN A 387 -11.15 -9.60 -4.31
C ASN A 387 -10.08 -9.00 -5.24
N PRO A 388 -10.47 -8.34 -6.36
CA PRO A 388 -9.55 -7.69 -7.29
C PRO A 388 -9.11 -6.28 -6.86
N PHE A 389 -9.58 -5.79 -5.71
CA PHE A 389 -9.15 -4.50 -5.18
C PHE A 389 -8.15 -4.67 -4.04
N VAL A 390 -7.26 -3.71 -3.92
CA VAL A 390 -6.24 -3.63 -2.86
C VAL A 390 -6.42 -2.33 -2.11
N LEU A 391 -6.44 -2.40 -0.76
CA LEU A 391 -6.44 -1.22 0.07
C LEU A 391 -5.02 -0.76 0.34
N VAL A 392 -4.81 0.55 0.30
CA VAL A 392 -3.54 1.19 0.66
C VAL A 392 -3.77 2.16 1.82
N VAL A 393 -2.95 2.04 2.85
CA VAL A 393 -3.01 2.87 4.07
C VAL A 393 -1.60 3.30 4.50
N PRO A 394 -1.48 4.45 5.20
CA PRO A 394 -2.45 5.53 5.40
C PRO A 394 -2.59 6.41 4.15
N ILE A 395 -3.64 7.23 4.11
CA ILE A 395 -3.84 8.19 3.01
C ILE A 395 -4.15 9.59 3.53
N ASN A 396 -3.97 10.57 2.64
CA ASN A 396 -4.50 11.91 2.81
C ASN A 396 -5.55 12.21 1.73
N MET A 397 -6.35 13.25 1.92
CA MET A 397 -7.40 13.65 0.99
C MET A 397 -6.86 13.91 -0.42
N PHE A 398 -5.66 14.47 -0.55
CA PHE A 398 -5.08 14.83 -1.84
C PHE A 398 -4.72 13.61 -2.69
N SER A 399 -4.33 12.49 -2.04
CA SER A 399 -4.06 11.23 -2.75
C SER A 399 -5.29 10.70 -3.50
N LEU A 400 -6.50 11.03 -3.05
CA LEU A 400 -7.77 10.64 -3.68
C LEU A 400 -8.09 11.46 -4.94
N LEU A 401 -7.44 12.63 -5.11
CA LEU A 401 -7.54 13.48 -6.29
C LEU A 401 -6.50 13.14 -7.36
N HIS A 402 -5.53 12.27 -7.03
CA HIS A 402 -4.50 11.83 -7.96
C HIS A 402 -4.99 10.62 -8.77
N SER A 403 -4.77 10.68 -10.08
CA SER A 403 -4.94 9.55 -10.99
C SER A 403 -3.60 8.89 -11.28
N ALA A 404 -3.60 7.58 -11.52
CA ALA A 404 -2.41 6.86 -11.97
C ALA A 404 -1.79 7.45 -13.24
N GLU A 405 -2.60 8.03 -14.12
CA GLU A 405 -2.18 8.66 -15.37
C GLU A 405 -1.32 9.92 -15.14
N ASP A 406 -1.50 10.62 -14.01
CA ASP A 406 -0.74 11.83 -13.70
C ASP A 406 0.76 11.59 -13.70
N PHE A 407 1.19 10.40 -13.23
CA PHE A 407 2.61 10.03 -13.20
C PHE A 407 3.21 9.84 -14.59
N SER A 408 2.41 9.59 -15.61
CA SER A 408 2.83 9.38 -17.00
C SER A 408 2.83 10.65 -17.83
N LEU A 409 2.21 11.74 -17.36
CA LEU A 409 2.12 13.02 -18.07
C LEU A 409 3.35 13.90 -17.77
N LYS A 410 3.64 14.88 -18.63
CA LYS A 410 4.62 15.93 -18.34
C LYS A 410 4.09 16.88 -17.26
N VAL A 411 5.00 17.52 -16.50
CA VAL A 411 4.66 18.39 -15.36
C VAL A 411 3.56 19.40 -15.66
N PRO A 412 3.60 20.21 -16.75
CA PRO A 412 2.55 21.21 -17.00
C PRO A 412 1.16 20.58 -17.21
N ALA A 413 1.11 19.49 -17.99
CA ALA A 413 -0.16 18.80 -18.28
C ALA A 413 -0.73 18.11 -17.03
N GLY A 414 0.11 17.39 -16.27
CA GLY A 414 -0.32 16.77 -15.02
C GLY A 414 -0.78 17.78 -13.98
N SER A 415 -0.10 18.92 -13.86
CA SER A 415 -0.50 20.02 -12.96
C SER A 415 -1.84 20.62 -13.36
N PHE A 416 -2.05 20.86 -14.66
CA PHE A 416 -3.32 21.36 -15.17
C PHE A 416 -4.47 20.42 -14.86
N MET A 417 -4.29 19.09 -15.10
CA MET A 417 -5.33 18.10 -14.81
C MET A 417 -5.65 18.02 -13.31
N ARG A 418 -4.65 18.10 -12.43
CA ARG A 418 -4.89 18.16 -10.98
C ARG A 418 -5.66 19.41 -10.56
N LEU A 419 -5.26 20.58 -11.08
CA LEU A 419 -5.97 21.81 -10.79
C LEU A 419 -7.42 21.75 -11.26
N LEU A 420 -7.67 21.18 -12.44
CA LEU A 420 -9.01 20.97 -12.97
C LEU A 420 -9.85 20.08 -12.04
N ARG A 421 -9.27 18.98 -11.52
CA ARG A 421 -9.97 18.10 -10.56
C ARG A 421 -10.28 18.78 -9.24
N VAL A 422 -9.34 19.56 -8.70
CA VAL A 422 -9.56 20.34 -7.49
C VAL A 422 -10.69 21.34 -7.70
N THR A 423 -10.64 22.10 -8.80
CA THR A 423 -11.71 23.05 -9.17
C THR A 423 -13.04 22.34 -9.38
N GLY A 424 -13.04 21.19 -10.07
CA GLY A 424 -14.24 20.36 -10.24
C GLY A 424 -14.82 19.88 -8.91
N THR A 425 -13.98 19.48 -7.97
CA THR A 425 -14.43 19.10 -6.61
C THR A 425 -15.12 20.26 -5.90
N PHE A 426 -14.57 21.47 -5.96
CA PHE A 426 -15.21 22.66 -5.40
C PHE A 426 -16.55 22.98 -6.07
N ILE A 427 -16.58 22.98 -7.40
CA ILE A 427 -17.81 23.22 -8.17
C ILE A 427 -18.86 22.16 -7.82
N SER A 428 -18.49 20.88 -7.85
CA SER A 428 -19.40 19.79 -7.53
C SER A 428 -19.96 19.87 -6.12
N THR A 429 -19.20 20.37 -5.16
CA THR A 429 -19.63 20.46 -3.75
C THR A 429 -20.50 21.68 -3.48
N MET A 430 -20.13 22.84 -4.04
CA MET A 430 -20.64 24.13 -3.57
C MET A 430 -21.60 24.83 -4.55
N LEU A 431 -21.49 24.59 -5.87
CA LEU A 431 -22.18 25.38 -6.87
C LEU A 431 -23.71 25.41 -6.69
N PRO A 432 -24.44 24.32 -6.47
CA PRO A 432 -25.89 24.35 -6.27
C PRO A 432 -26.31 25.12 -5.00
N ALA A 433 -25.56 24.88 -3.90
CA ALA A 433 -25.82 25.57 -2.64
C ALA A 433 -25.53 27.08 -2.73
N PHE A 434 -24.46 27.47 -3.41
CA PHE A 434 -24.09 28.85 -3.67
C PHE A 434 -25.15 29.55 -4.53
N TYR A 435 -25.65 28.90 -5.57
CA TYR A 435 -26.73 29.43 -6.40
C TYR A 435 -27.98 29.74 -5.55
N ILE A 436 -28.42 28.79 -4.72
CA ILE A 436 -29.56 29.01 -3.82
C ILE A 436 -29.30 30.17 -2.85
N ALA A 437 -28.12 30.17 -2.21
CA ALA A 437 -27.77 31.21 -1.23
C ALA A 437 -27.81 32.64 -1.83
N ILE A 438 -27.34 32.78 -3.07
CA ILE A 438 -27.33 34.09 -3.73
C ILE A 438 -28.70 34.42 -4.31
N SER A 439 -29.32 33.52 -5.04
CA SER A 439 -30.58 33.83 -5.75
C SER A 439 -31.77 34.09 -4.84
N TYR A 440 -31.71 33.56 -3.58
CA TYR A 440 -32.81 33.74 -2.60
C TYR A 440 -32.53 34.78 -1.52
N PHE A 441 -31.33 34.80 -0.99
CA PHE A 441 -31.03 35.57 0.21
C PHE A 441 -30.16 36.81 -0.05
N HIS A 442 -29.41 36.82 -1.17
CA HIS A 442 -28.42 37.87 -1.42
C HIS A 442 -28.45 38.32 -2.90
N GLN A 443 -29.63 38.67 -3.39
CA GLN A 443 -29.82 39.06 -4.79
C GLN A 443 -29.05 40.34 -5.14
N GLU A 444 -28.81 41.21 -4.15
CA GLU A 444 -28.05 42.44 -4.31
C GLU A 444 -26.58 42.21 -4.69
N ALA A 445 -26.06 41.01 -4.45
CA ALA A 445 -24.70 40.64 -4.83
C ALA A 445 -24.52 40.37 -6.35
N LEU A 446 -25.63 40.23 -7.07
CA LEU A 446 -25.63 39.97 -8.51
C LEU A 446 -25.85 41.27 -9.33
N PRO A 447 -25.23 41.37 -10.52
CA PRO A 447 -25.57 42.41 -11.48
C PRO A 447 -27.06 42.39 -11.80
N THR A 448 -27.69 43.58 -11.89
CA THR A 448 -29.14 43.72 -12.08
C THR A 448 -29.65 42.96 -13.30
N GLU A 449 -28.91 42.97 -14.40
CA GLU A 449 -29.26 42.25 -15.64
C GLU A 449 -29.32 40.70 -15.40
N LEU A 450 -28.41 40.18 -14.59
CA LEU A 450 -28.40 38.75 -14.25
C LEU A 450 -29.56 38.39 -13.31
N VAL A 451 -29.88 39.27 -12.34
CA VAL A 451 -31.06 39.08 -11.48
C VAL A 451 -32.32 39.03 -12.32
N LEU A 452 -32.50 39.99 -13.26
CA LEU A 452 -33.66 40.01 -14.16
C LEU A 452 -33.74 38.76 -15.04
N ALA A 453 -32.60 38.30 -15.54
CA ALA A 453 -32.55 37.05 -16.31
C ALA A 453 -32.95 35.82 -15.47
N ILE A 454 -32.48 35.72 -14.21
CA ILE A 454 -32.85 34.66 -13.28
C ILE A 454 -34.34 34.73 -12.96
N VAL A 455 -34.86 35.88 -12.61
CA VAL A 455 -36.28 36.08 -12.29
C VAL A 455 -37.15 35.75 -13.51
N GLY A 456 -36.80 36.26 -14.70
CA GLY A 456 -37.53 36.02 -15.95
C GLY A 456 -37.53 34.53 -16.32
N SER A 457 -36.41 33.82 -16.11
CA SER A 457 -36.33 32.39 -16.40
C SER A 457 -37.20 31.50 -15.48
N ARG A 458 -37.66 32.06 -14.35
CA ARG A 458 -38.45 31.36 -13.33
C ARG A 458 -39.91 31.81 -13.27
N GLN A 459 -40.29 32.76 -14.10
CA GLN A 459 -41.60 33.39 -14.04
C GLN A 459 -42.74 32.36 -14.14
N ASP A 460 -42.56 31.31 -14.98
CA ASP A 460 -43.58 30.30 -15.24
C ASP A 460 -43.38 29.02 -14.37
N VAL A 461 -42.39 28.98 -13.50
CA VAL A 461 -42.11 27.83 -12.65
C VAL A 461 -42.83 27.95 -11.30
N PRO A 462 -43.73 27.01 -10.96
CA PRO A 462 -44.55 27.10 -9.75
C PRO A 462 -43.79 26.76 -8.45
N PHE A 463 -42.58 26.21 -8.55
CA PHE A 463 -41.83 25.71 -7.42
C PHE A 463 -40.73 26.68 -6.95
N PRO A 464 -40.41 26.73 -5.65
CA PRO A 464 -39.26 27.48 -5.15
C PRO A 464 -37.95 26.84 -5.63
N ALA A 465 -36.88 27.66 -5.86
CA ALA A 465 -35.61 27.17 -6.44
C ALA A 465 -34.93 26.02 -5.66
N TYR A 466 -35.03 26.00 -4.33
CA TYR A 466 -34.48 24.91 -3.55
C TYR A 466 -35.15 23.57 -3.87
N PHE A 467 -36.45 23.57 -4.19
CA PHE A 467 -37.18 22.39 -4.60
C PHE A 467 -36.76 21.96 -6.02
N GLU A 468 -36.62 22.91 -6.96
CA GLU A 468 -36.11 22.64 -8.30
C GLU A 468 -34.74 21.95 -8.23
N VAL A 469 -33.79 22.46 -7.43
CA VAL A 469 -32.45 21.88 -7.25
C VAL A 469 -32.54 20.47 -6.70
N ILE A 470 -33.31 20.25 -5.64
CA ILE A 470 -33.43 18.92 -5.01
C ILE A 470 -34.00 17.90 -5.99
N VAL A 471 -35.07 18.25 -6.72
CA VAL A 471 -35.68 17.37 -7.71
C VAL A 471 -34.70 17.03 -8.82
N MET A 472 -33.99 18.01 -9.36
CA MET A 472 -32.99 17.79 -10.41
C MET A 472 -31.79 16.98 -9.92
N GLU A 473 -31.27 17.27 -8.73
CA GLU A 473 -30.16 16.50 -8.14
C GLU A 473 -30.54 15.02 -7.91
N ILE A 474 -31.72 14.78 -7.33
CA ILE A 474 -32.23 13.42 -7.15
C ILE A 474 -32.43 12.74 -8.51
N SER A 475 -33.01 13.42 -9.49
CA SER A 475 -33.18 12.87 -10.83
C SER A 475 -31.86 12.51 -11.49
N PHE A 476 -30.86 13.37 -11.34
CA PHE A 476 -29.51 13.10 -11.86
C PHE A 476 -28.84 11.90 -11.17
N GLU A 477 -28.99 11.76 -9.83
CA GLU A 477 -28.48 10.60 -9.10
C GLU A 477 -29.22 9.31 -9.49
N LEU A 478 -30.56 9.36 -9.74
CA LEU A 478 -31.30 8.22 -10.24
C LEU A 478 -30.85 7.76 -11.63
N ILE A 479 -30.61 8.71 -12.56
CA ILE A 479 -30.05 8.40 -13.89
C ILE A 479 -28.69 7.73 -13.76
N ARG A 480 -27.83 8.26 -12.90
CA ARG A 480 -26.49 7.71 -12.64
C ARG A 480 -26.55 6.30 -12.07
N GLU A 481 -27.36 6.08 -11.04
CA GLU A 481 -27.53 4.76 -10.41
C GLU A 481 -28.09 3.75 -11.41
N ALA A 482 -29.06 4.16 -12.22
CA ALA A 482 -29.58 3.33 -13.29
C ALA A 482 -28.51 2.98 -14.33
N SER A 483 -27.67 3.96 -14.72
CA SER A 483 -26.61 3.76 -15.71
C SER A 483 -25.54 2.77 -15.26
N LEU A 484 -25.27 2.67 -13.95
CA LEU A 484 -24.32 1.69 -13.40
C LEU A 484 -24.84 0.25 -13.45
N ARG A 485 -26.16 0.06 -13.41
CA ARG A 485 -26.80 -1.28 -13.40
C ARG A 485 -27.12 -1.82 -14.79
N ILE A 486 -27.07 -0.98 -15.81
CA ILE A 486 -27.37 -1.35 -17.19
C ILE A 486 -26.07 -1.83 -17.87
N PRO A 487 -26.12 -2.91 -18.69
CA PRO A 487 -24.97 -3.36 -19.45
C PRO A 487 -24.37 -2.23 -20.29
N ASN A 488 -23.03 -2.14 -20.34
CA ASN A 488 -22.24 -1.03 -20.90
C ASN A 488 -22.70 -0.58 -22.31
N ILE A 489 -23.21 -1.47 -23.13
CA ILE A 489 -23.67 -1.17 -24.51
C ILE A 489 -24.86 -0.20 -24.50
N LEU A 490 -25.76 -0.32 -23.53
CA LEU A 490 -26.97 0.50 -23.42
C LEU A 490 -26.87 1.61 -22.38
N GLY A 491 -25.99 1.46 -21.38
CA GLY A 491 -25.89 2.37 -20.23
C GLY A 491 -25.51 3.79 -20.61
N SER A 492 -24.54 3.97 -21.51
CA SER A 492 -24.13 5.29 -21.99
C SER A 492 -25.25 5.98 -22.81
N THR A 493 -25.96 5.24 -23.66
CA THR A 493 -27.06 5.76 -24.46
C THR A 493 -28.22 6.21 -23.56
N ILE A 494 -28.61 5.40 -22.59
CA ILE A 494 -29.71 5.71 -21.66
C ILE A 494 -29.33 6.91 -20.78
N GLY A 495 -28.08 7.00 -20.35
CA GLY A 495 -27.58 8.14 -19.56
C GLY A 495 -27.69 9.45 -20.34
N ILE A 496 -27.25 9.48 -21.60
CA ILE A 496 -27.26 10.70 -22.42
C ILE A 496 -28.69 11.06 -22.81
N VAL A 497 -29.45 10.10 -23.36
CA VAL A 497 -30.84 10.31 -23.81
C VAL A 497 -31.72 10.66 -22.62
N GLY A 498 -31.58 9.96 -21.48
CA GLY A 498 -32.35 10.24 -20.28
C GLY A 498 -32.09 11.66 -19.74
N ALA A 499 -30.83 12.08 -19.68
CA ALA A 499 -30.47 13.42 -19.20
C ALA A 499 -31.00 14.53 -20.12
N ILE A 500 -30.89 14.36 -21.45
CA ILE A 500 -31.40 15.35 -22.42
C ILE A 500 -32.91 15.41 -22.40
N ILE A 501 -33.61 14.24 -22.49
CA ILE A 501 -35.06 14.20 -22.50
C ILE A 501 -35.62 14.74 -21.19
N LEU A 502 -35.09 14.29 -20.03
CA LEU A 502 -35.57 14.74 -18.74
C LEU A 502 -35.35 16.25 -18.56
N GLY A 503 -34.15 16.76 -18.91
CA GLY A 503 -33.86 18.19 -18.83
C GLY A 503 -34.77 19.04 -19.73
N GLN A 504 -34.93 18.67 -21.01
CA GLN A 504 -35.79 19.40 -21.94
C GLN A 504 -37.27 19.30 -21.56
N ALA A 505 -37.75 18.12 -21.18
CA ALA A 505 -39.15 17.94 -20.79
C ALA A 505 -39.46 18.70 -19.48
N ALA A 506 -38.57 18.70 -18.52
CA ALA A 506 -38.75 19.42 -17.26
C ALA A 506 -38.82 20.94 -17.48
N VAL A 507 -38.02 21.49 -18.39
CA VAL A 507 -38.07 22.90 -18.78
C VAL A 507 -39.36 23.21 -19.61
N ALA A 508 -39.68 22.35 -20.58
CA ALA A 508 -40.87 22.52 -21.42
C ALA A 508 -42.19 22.45 -20.61
N ALA A 509 -42.18 21.66 -19.53
CA ALA A 509 -43.29 21.51 -18.61
C ALA A 509 -43.30 22.58 -17.49
N ASN A 510 -42.38 23.57 -17.51
CA ASN A 510 -42.21 24.60 -16.49
C ASN A 510 -42.00 24.02 -15.07
N ILE A 511 -41.45 22.81 -14.95
CA ILE A 511 -41.13 22.19 -13.63
C ILE A 511 -39.84 22.79 -13.06
N VAL A 512 -38.88 23.09 -13.94
CA VAL A 512 -37.59 23.67 -13.57
C VAL A 512 -37.19 24.77 -14.54
N SER A 513 -36.42 25.74 -14.04
CA SER A 513 -35.92 26.84 -14.87
C SER A 513 -34.73 26.38 -15.76
N PRO A 514 -34.54 26.95 -16.96
CA PRO A 514 -33.40 26.64 -17.83
C PRO A 514 -32.04 26.86 -17.15
N ILE A 515 -31.90 27.90 -16.34
CA ILE A 515 -30.67 28.21 -15.60
C ILE A 515 -30.34 27.10 -14.63
N MET A 516 -31.36 26.54 -13.96
CA MET A 516 -31.18 25.42 -13.03
C MET A 516 -30.60 24.20 -13.70
N VAL A 517 -31.07 23.83 -14.89
CA VAL A 517 -30.57 22.70 -15.67
C VAL A 517 -29.07 22.90 -15.98
N VAL A 518 -28.65 24.10 -16.34
CA VAL A 518 -27.24 24.43 -16.61
C VAL A 518 -26.39 24.25 -15.34
N ILE A 519 -26.85 24.73 -14.18
CA ILE A 519 -26.13 24.61 -12.91
C ILE A 519 -25.96 23.13 -12.53
N ILE A 520 -27.01 22.34 -12.62
CA ILE A 520 -26.95 20.91 -12.32
C ILE A 520 -26.06 20.16 -13.31
N ALA A 521 -26.11 20.50 -14.59
CA ALA A 521 -25.25 19.90 -15.62
C ALA A 521 -23.75 20.18 -15.33
N ILE A 522 -23.40 21.43 -15.01
CA ILE A 522 -22.01 21.79 -14.63
C ILE A 522 -21.60 21.04 -13.36
N THR A 523 -22.48 21.00 -12.35
CA THR A 523 -22.23 20.27 -11.10
C THR A 523 -21.99 18.78 -11.34
N GLY A 524 -22.81 18.17 -12.17
CA GLY A 524 -22.70 16.77 -12.57
C GLY A 524 -21.38 16.49 -13.30
N LEU A 525 -21.07 17.28 -14.35
CA LEU A 525 -19.81 17.15 -15.09
C LEU A 525 -18.60 17.35 -14.17
N ALA A 526 -18.63 18.31 -13.28
CA ALA A 526 -17.59 18.54 -12.30
C ALA A 526 -17.37 17.33 -11.37
N SER A 527 -18.44 16.64 -10.98
CA SER A 527 -18.34 15.44 -10.14
C SER A 527 -17.63 14.26 -10.84
N PHE A 528 -17.68 14.16 -12.17
CA PHE A 528 -16.99 13.14 -12.96
C PHE A 528 -15.49 13.39 -13.09
N THR A 529 -15.00 14.57 -12.74
CA THR A 529 -13.56 14.84 -12.75
C THR A 529 -12.83 14.19 -11.57
N ILE A 530 -13.54 13.75 -10.54
CA ILE A 530 -12.98 13.11 -9.34
C ILE A 530 -12.63 11.67 -9.67
N PRO A 531 -11.34 11.26 -9.58
CA PRO A 531 -10.92 9.94 -10.03
C PRO A 531 -11.33 8.81 -9.08
N GLU A 532 -11.40 9.07 -7.77
CA GLU A 532 -11.79 8.08 -6.77
C GLU A 532 -13.31 8.07 -6.59
N TYR A 533 -13.95 6.97 -6.98
CA TYR A 533 -15.43 6.85 -6.96
C TYR A 533 -16.03 7.09 -5.57
N ARG A 534 -15.41 6.52 -4.51
CA ARG A 534 -15.88 6.64 -3.13
C ARG A 534 -15.77 8.08 -2.62
N PHE A 535 -14.69 8.77 -2.99
CA PHE A 535 -14.54 10.18 -2.67
C PHE A 535 -15.56 11.07 -3.42
N ALA A 536 -15.82 10.75 -4.69
CA ALA A 536 -16.89 11.42 -5.45
C ALA A 536 -18.26 11.22 -4.78
N PHE A 537 -18.55 10.03 -4.24
CA PHE A 537 -19.76 9.76 -3.48
C PHE A 537 -19.84 10.58 -2.19
N ALA A 538 -18.75 10.69 -1.45
CA ALA A 538 -18.67 11.52 -0.25
C ALA A 538 -18.96 13.00 -0.57
N VAL A 539 -18.33 13.53 -1.62
CA VAL A 539 -18.56 14.91 -2.11
C VAL A 539 -20.04 15.17 -2.41
N ARG A 540 -20.70 14.24 -3.09
CA ARG A 540 -22.13 14.33 -3.40
C ARG A 540 -23.00 14.30 -2.15
N THR A 541 -22.71 13.44 -1.20
CA THR A 541 -23.45 13.38 0.07
C THR A 541 -23.33 14.69 0.85
N VAL A 542 -22.12 15.26 0.92
CA VAL A 542 -21.88 16.54 1.58
C VAL A 542 -22.60 17.70 0.87
N ARG A 543 -22.68 17.65 -0.47
CA ARG A 543 -23.42 18.64 -1.27
C ARG A 543 -24.86 18.78 -0.83
N PHE A 544 -25.58 17.67 -0.58
CA PHE A 544 -26.97 17.73 -0.07
C PHE A 544 -27.05 18.41 1.30
N GLY A 545 -26.09 18.16 2.18
CA GLY A 545 -26.01 18.86 3.48
C GLY A 545 -25.79 20.37 3.32
N LEU A 546 -24.86 20.78 2.46
CA LEU A 546 -24.61 22.19 2.17
C LEU A 546 -25.80 22.87 1.49
N LEU A 547 -26.47 22.17 0.58
CA LEU A 547 -27.68 22.65 -0.07
C LEU A 547 -28.80 22.93 0.95
N PHE A 548 -29.01 21.99 1.89
CA PHE A 548 -30.01 22.18 2.95
C PHE A 548 -29.68 23.41 3.83
N LEU A 549 -28.42 23.55 4.26
CA LEU A 549 -28.00 24.72 5.05
C LEU A 549 -28.14 26.04 4.29
N ALA A 550 -27.80 26.03 3.01
CA ALA A 550 -27.98 27.20 2.13
C ALA A 550 -29.45 27.55 1.92
N ALA A 551 -30.34 26.55 1.79
CA ALA A 551 -31.78 26.76 1.65
C ALA A 551 -32.42 27.37 2.92
N VAL A 552 -31.89 27.06 4.10
CA VAL A 552 -32.40 27.57 5.38
C VAL A 552 -31.85 28.98 5.74
N ALA A 553 -30.55 29.20 5.55
CA ALA A 553 -29.87 30.40 6.06
C ALA A 553 -28.97 31.11 5.02
N GLY A 554 -29.12 30.85 3.74
CA GLY A 554 -28.40 31.51 2.66
C GLY A 554 -26.88 31.35 2.78
N LEU A 555 -26.12 32.42 2.56
CA LEU A 555 -24.65 32.42 2.66
C LEU A 555 -24.16 32.12 4.09
N VAL A 556 -24.91 32.48 5.12
CA VAL A 556 -24.57 32.16 6.51
C VAL A 556 -24.64 30.65 6.73
N GLY A 557 -25.69 29.99 6.23
CA GLY A 557 -25.83 28.53 6.26
C GLY A 557 -24.74 27.85 5.49
N LEU A 558 -24.44 28.31 4.27
CA LEU A 558 -23.38 27.79 3.43
C LEU A 558 -22.00 27.91 4.10
N SER A 559 -21.66 29.10 4.61
CA SER A 559 -20.38 29.33 5.29
C SER A 559 -20.22 28.47 6.56
N SER A 560 -21.29 28.35 7.34
CA SER A 560 -21.33 27.47 8.52
C SER A 560 -21.12 25.99 8.13
N GLY A 561 -21.75 25.53 7.05
CA GLY A 561 -21.58 24.21 6.51
C GLY A 561 -20.15 23.94 6.00
N ILE A 562 -19.53 24.89 5.34
CA ILE A 562 -18.13 24.84 4.89
C ILE A 562 -17.20 24.76 6.11
N LEU A 563 -17.43 25.57 7.14
CA LEU A 563 -16.65 25.54 8.37
C LEU A 563 -16.75 24.17 9.05
N LEU A 564 -17.96 23.62 9.15
CA LEU A 564 -18.19 22.28 9.69
C LEU A 564 -17.44 21.22 8.87
N LEU A 565 -17.50 21.29 7.55
CA LEU A 565 -16.78 20.39 6.66
C LEU A 565 -15.27 20.44 6.86
N ILE A 566 -14.69 21.64 6.88
CA ILE A 566 -13.25 21.84 7.10
C ILE A 566 -12.85 21.32 8.49
N THR A 567 -13.64 21.59 9.52
CA THR A 567 -13.38 21.10 10.88
C THR A 567 -13.41 19.57 10.93
N THR A 568 -14.39 18.94 10.27
CA THR A 568 -14.50 17.49 10.19
C THR A 568 -13.28 16.87 9.49
N LEU A 569 -12.89 17.42 8.32
CA LEU A 569 -11.74 16.95 7.58
C LEU A 569 -10.42 17.15 8.34
N ALA A 570 -10.30 18.25 9.12
CA ALA A 570 -9.12 18.52 9.96
C ALA A 570 -9.02 17.57 11.16
N TYR A 571 -10.17 17.12 11.69
CA TYR A 571 -10.23 16.15 12.77
C TYR A 571 -9.91 14.74 12.32
N MET A 572 -10.24 14.39 11.06
CA MET A 572 -10.04 13.04 10.53
C MET A 572 -8.56 12.66 10.46
N LYS A 573 -8.32 11.37 10.68
CA LYS A 573 -7.02 10.71 10.51
C LYS A 573 -7.21 9.43 9.73
N SER A 574 -6.14 8.98 9.07
CA SER A 574 -6.04 7.67 8.45
C SER A 574 -4.83 6.97 9.07
N PHE A 575 -5.06 5.96 9.90
CA PHE A 575 -4.00 5.24 10.60
C PHE A 575 -2.98 6.18 11.26
N GLY A 576 -3.48 7.17 12.02
CA GLY A 576 -2.68 8.16 12.72
C GLY A 576 -2.16 9.33 11.87
N MET A 577 -2.18 9.23 10.55
CA MET A 577 -1.80 10.32 9.65
C MET A 577 -2.95 11.32 9.50
N PRO A 578 -2.71 12.65 9.66
CA PRO A 578 -3.74 13.66 9.47
C PRO A 578 -4.28 13.69 8.04
N TYR A 579 -5.60 13.67 7.87
CA TYR A 579 -6.27 13.55 6.58
C TYR A 579 -6.02 14.73 5.64
N LEU A 580 -5.87 15.95 6.18
CA LEU A 580 -5.54 17.17 5.42
C LEU A 580 -4.03 17.41 5.25
N SER A 581 -3.15 16.48 5.69
CA SER A 581 -1.72 16.60 5.43
C SER A 581 -1.44 16.72 3.91
N PRO A 582 -0.50 17.55 3.47
CA PRO A 582 0.45 18.39 4.22
C PRO A 582 -0.04 19.83 4.50
N ILE A 583 -1.31 20.17 4.25
CA ILE A 583 -1.82 21.52 4.49
C ILE A 583 -2.05 21.74 5.99
N SER A 584 -2.66 20.77 6.66
CA SER A 584 -2.95 20.83 8.10
C SER A 584 -2.71 19.46 8.76
N PRO A 585 -1.71 19.33 9.65
CA PRO A 585 -0.64 20.29 9.93
C PRO A 585 0.26 20.54 8.72
N LYS A 586 0.92 21.69 8.67
CA LYS A 586 1.88 22.00 7.61
C LYS A 586 3.09 21.08 7.78
N SER A 587 3.33 20.23 6.79
CA SER A 587 4.47 19.31 6.74
C SER A 587 5.17 19.46 5.38
N MET A 588 6.42 19.00 5.30
CA MET A 588 7.14 18.93 4.03
C MET A 588 6.60 17.73 3.22
N GLY A 589 5.40 17.88 2.66
CA GLY A 589 4.69 16.84 1.92
C GLY A 589 5.20 16.59 0.52
N GLY A 590 6.43 16.96 0.21
CA GLY A 590 6.94 16.88 -1.15
C GLY A 590 6.30 17.90 -2.10
N LEU A 591 6.85 18.06 -3.30
CA LEU A 591 6.35 18.99 -4.32
C LEU A 591 5.11 18.47 -5.08
N ASP A 592 4.57 17.30 -4.70
CA ASP A 592 3.60 16.54 -5.50
C ASP A 592 2.23 16.41 -4.80
N VAL A 593 1.65 17.54 -4.36
CA VAL A 593 0.33 17.56 -3.70
C VAL A 593 -0.75 18.08 -4.63
N LEU A 594 -0.86 19.40 -4.79
CA LEU A 594 -1.83 20.06 -5.68
C LEU A 594 -1.25 20.28 -7.07
N ILE A 595 0.04 20.57 -7.14
CA ILE A 595 0.79 20.77 -8.38
C ILE A 595 1.74 19.60 -8.53
N ARG A 596 1.82 19.03 -9.72
CA ARG A 596 2.75 17.94 -9.98
C ARG A 596 4.19 18.43 -9.90
N GLY A 597 4.97 17.89 -8.97
CA GLY A 597 6.41 18.11 -8.91
C GLY A 597 7.15 17.37 -10.05
N ALA A 598 8.25 17.94 -10.51
CA ALA A 598 9.12 17.23 -11.45
C ALA A 598 9.70 15.98 -10.78
N VAL A 599 9.59 14.81 -11.43
CA VAL A 599 9.98 13.52 -10.84
C VAL A 599 11.44 13.54 -10.33
N PHE A 600 12.33 14.20 -11.10
CA PHE A 600 13.75 14.32 -10.75
C PHE A 600 14.06 15.32 -9.61
N ARG A 601 13.04 16.00 -9.05
CA ARG A 601 13.15 16.88 -7.86
C ARG A 601 12.44 16.33 -6.63
N GLN A 602 11.87 15.13 -6.73
CA GLN A 602 11.20 14.48 -5.60
C GLN A 602 12.23 13.70 -4.78
N GLU A 603 13.05 14.42 -4.02
CA GLU A 603 14.19 13.88 -3.28
C GLU A 603 13.76 13.19 -1.98
N SER A 604 12.69 13.67 -1.35
CA SER A 604 12.19 13.15 -0.07
C SER A 604 10.83 12.50 -0.18
N ARG A 605 10.58 11.52 0.70
CA ARG A 605 9.26 10.94 0.94
C ARG A 605 8.40 11.87 1.79
N PRO A 606 7.06 11.72 1.78
CA PRO A 606 6.17 12.55 2.60
C PRO A 606 6.47 12.39 4.09
N ASP A 607 6.78 13.49 4.80
CA ASP A 607 7.10 13.50 6.24
C ASP A 607 5.97 12.92 7.09
N ALA A 608 4.71 13.14 6.70
CA ALA A 608 3.54 12.67 7.44
C ALA A 608 3.47 11.14 7.59
N LEU A 609 4.24 10.39 6.81
CA LEU A 609 4.35 8.94 6.90
C LEU A 609 5.37 8.48 7.94
N ASN A 610 6.23 9.38 8.45
CA ASN A 610 7.30 9.07 9.40
C ASN A 610 8.08 7.81 9.01
N THR A 611 8.50 7.76 7.73
CA THR A 611 9.22 6.63 7.15
C THR A 611 10.60 6.46 7.76
N LYS A 612 11.10 5.22 7.82
CA LYS A 612 12.47 4.93 8.30
C LYS A 612 13.52 5.58 7.41
N ASP A 613 13.35 5.46 6.10
CA ASP A 613 14.16 6.14 5.10
C ASP A 613 13.32 7.29 4.49
N SER A 614 13.74 8.52 4.74
CA SER A 614 13.09 9.72 4.19
C SER A 614 13.58 10.08 2.79
N THR A 615 14.68 9.48 2.31
CA THR A 615 15.30 9.80 1.03
C THR A 615 14.71 8.94 -0.08
N ARG A 616 14.05 9.54 -1.06
CA ARG A 616 13.51 8.83 -2.22
C ARG A 616 14.53 8.66 -3.34
N GLN A 617 15.35 9.69 -3.57
CA GLN A 617 16.39 9.73 -4.60
C GLN A 617 17.46 10.74 -4.23
N PRO A 618 18.70 10.59 -4.73
CA PRO A 618 19.77 11.55 -4.47
C PRO A 618 19.44 12.92 -5.07
N HIS A 619 20.01 13.99 -4.50
CA HIS A 619 19.81 15.39 -4.95
C HIS A 619 20.03 15.57 -6.45
N ILE A 620 20.96 14.84 -7.04
CA ILE A 620 21.22 14.84 -8.46
C ILE A 620 20.91 13.46 -9.04
N SER A 621 19.61 13.22 -9.31
CA SER A 621 19.16 11.99 -9.95
C SER A 621 19.48 11.91 -11.44
N ARG A 622 19.79 13.07 -12.08
CA ARG A 622 20.10 13.19 -13.52
C ARG A 622 21.61 13.46 -13.70
N ARG A 623 22.46 12.50 -13.33
CA ARG A 623 23.93 12.65 -13.36
C ARG A 623 24.48 13.09 -14.74
N TRP A 624 23.85 12.67 -15.83
CA TRP A 624 24.23 13.06 -17.20
C TRP A 624 24.10 14.57 -17.50
N THR A 625 23.43 15.36 -16.65
CA THR A 625 23.34 16.82 -16.78
C THR A 625 24.53 17.55 -16.16
N MET A 626 25.45 16.87 -15.48
CA MET A 626 26.67 17.45 -14.90
C MET A 626 27.78 17.48 -15.97
N ALA A 627 28.49 18.58 -16.06
CA ALA A 627 29.58 18.75 -17.01
C ALA A 627 30.74 17.75 -16.80
N ASP A 628 30.93 17.28 -15.56
CA ASP A 628 32.06 16.42 -15.17
C ASP A 628 31.75 14.90 -15.25
N ALA A 629 30.55 14.51 -15.69
CA ALA A 629 30.18 13.09 -15.78
C ALA A 629 30.84 12.32 -16.93
N ASN A 630 31.51 13.02 -17.86
CA ASN A 630 32.06 12.40 -19.08
C ASN A 630 33.56 12.09 -19.03
N GLU A 631 34.28 12.38 -17.93
CA GLU A 631 35.74 12.16 -17.88
C GLU A 631 36.21 10.96 -17.06
N GLY A 632 35.31 10.18 -16.44
CA GLY A 632 35.69 9.17 -15.42
C GLY A 632 35.56 7.69 -15.80
N ASP A 633 34.75 7.30 -16.78
CA ASP A 633 34.37 5.88 -16.97
C ASP A 633 34.74 5.24 -18.34
N ASP A 634 35.54 5.90 -19.17
CA ASP A 634 36.12 5.28 -20.38
C ASP A 634 37.59 4.92 -20.15
N LYS A 635 37.87 3.89 -19.38
CA LYS A 635 39.08 3.08 -19.52
C LYS A 635 38.70 1.59 -19.48
N PRO A 636 39.21 0.85 -20.49
CA PRO A 636 38.83 -0.53 -20.78
C PRO A 636 39.26 -1.52 -19.71
#